data_b1f5b6a27caf3d7ae44f38e69ccd6f73
#
_entry.id   b1f5b6a27caf3d7ae44f38e69ccd6f73
#
_cell.length_a   1.000
_cell.length_b   1.000
_cell.length_c   1.000
_cell.angle_alpha   90.00
_cell.angle_beta   90.00
_cell.angle_gamma   90.00
#
_symmetry.space_group_name_H-M   'P 1'
#
loop_
_entity.id
_entity.type
_entity.pdbx_description
1 polymer ?
#
loop_
_entity_poly.entity_id
_entity_poly.type
_entity_poly.pdbx_seq_one_letter_code
_entity_poly.pdbx_strand_id
1 'polypeptide(L)'
;MSPLFTSIVIVMGLLAVMGIVVGVANDAVNFLNSALGSKAAPRRVILWIAAAGILVGTLTSSGMMEVARSGVFYPGQFSFPEIMMLFLGMMLGNILLLDIYNTLGLPTSTTVSMVFGLLGAGVAAALYHIWGDPAASVSDLSQYINTGKAMAIIAAILLSVALAFAAGSLFMYVSRLIFSFRYAKAFRRWGAVWCGISLAGILYFALFKGLKSSGLIPTSVGEYVGEHVLVTLLVFWAGASVVLWIFQRMRLNIMRITILTGTFALALAFAGNDLVNFIGVPLASYDAWQIARETGSESIMMGELANPARANFLLLLLSGAVMVLTLFFSKKSRHVTETELSLASQHEGDERFGSTFVSRSLVRASLALNTMWTGLIPDRMQKIIDRRFEPLPAEERSSAPYDMIRAVVNLTAASILIAIGTSYKLPLSTTYVVFMVAMGSSLADRTWGRESAVYRITGVMAVISGWFITALGGFLIALCVTLLLLWGGWIAVAALVALCAWLLIRSHRTKPEEKAGAEELLVIKAETPDEVLCVCIGEVCTTMEQVTRIYNRTLVAVFKENRKVLKEMVQSSNRLFEEARNRKYGIMPTLRRLQQCDIDTGHFYVQVTDYLSEVTKALIHITRPAFGHIDNNHEGLSKEQIVDLMRVNDQVEAIFDKINDMLRTKDFSDLDMVLEMRDKLFDTIVEAIKSQLRRINGDPAASTRASVLYLTILNETKTMILQARNLLKSQHYFLESRK
;
A
#
# COMPACT_ATOMS: atom_id res chain seq x y z
N MET A 1 -14.39 -42.17 18.66
CA MET A 1 -14.06 -40.77 18.38
C MET A 1 -14.60 -39.88 19.48
N SER A 2 -13.73 -39.11 20.13
CA SER A 2 -14.16 -38.18 21.19
C SER A 2 -15.00 -37.04 20.60
N PRO A 3 -15.98 -36.51 21.36
CA PRO A 3 -16.82 -35.38 20.93
C PRO A 3 -15.96 -34.14 20.57
N LEU A 4 -14.75 -33.99 21.16
CA LEU A 4 -13.85 -32.90 20.91
C LEU A 4 -13.45 -32.80 19.43
N PHE A 5 -12.97 -33.91 18.82
CA PHE A 5 -12.50 -33.86 17.42
C PHE A 5 -13.63 -33.67 16.43
N THR A 6 -14.82 -34.18 16.73
CA THR A 6 -16.03 -33.86 15.94
C THR A 6 -16.37 -32.36 16.01
N SER A 7 -16.25 -31.75 17.20
CA SER A 7 -16.44 -30.30 17.37
C SER A 7 -15.38 -29.50 16.64
N ILE A 8 -14.11 -29.95 16.65
CA ILE A 8 -13.04 -29.30 15.89
C ILE A 8 -13.35 -29.30 14.39
N VAL A 9 -13.84 -30.42 13.82
CA VAL A 9 -14.20 -30.48 12.39
C VAL A 9 -15.32 -29.47 12.06
N ILE A 10 -16.32 -29.34 12.93
CA ILE A 10 -17.39 -28.33 12.74
C ILE A 10 -16.81 -26.90 12.78
N VAL A 11 -15.93 -26.62 13.76
CA VAL A 11 -15.25 -25.33 13.86
C VAL A 11 -14.40 -25.07 12.61
N MET A 12 -13.68 -26.07 12.11
CA MET A 12 -12.90 -25.98 10.86
C MET A 12 -13.77 -25.66 9.65
N GLY A 13 -14.97 -26.24 9.57
CA GLY A 13 -15.95 -25.89 8.54
C GLY A 13 -16.40 -24.42 8.61
N LEU A 14 -16.67 -23.91 9.81
CA LEU A 14 -16.97 -22.48 10.01
C LEU A 14 -15.78 -21.57 9.66
N LEU A 15 -14.57 -21.97 10.09
CA LEU A 15 -13.33 -21.24 9.75
C LEU A 15 -13.05 -21.27 8.24
N ALA A 16 -13.42 -22.34 7.52
CA ALA A 16 -13.33 -22.38 6.06
C ALA A 16 -14.18 -21.28 5.40
N VAL A 17 -15.45 -21.16 5.82
CA VAL A 17 -16.35 -20.10 5.32
C VAL A 17 -15.79 -18.71 5.66
N MET A 18 -15.35 -18.49 6.91
CA MET A 18 -14.72 -17.24 7.33
C MET A 18 -13.44 -16.94 6.55
N GLY A 19 -12.59 -17.96 6.34
CA GLY A 19 -11.37 -17.85 5.54
C GLY A 19 -11.65 -17.41 4.11
N ILE A 20 -12.68 -17.97 3.46
CA ILE A 20 -13.12 -17.54 2.12
C ILE A 20 -13.56 -16.07 2.17
N VAL A 21 -14.41 -15.68 3.13
CA VAL A 21 -14.92 -14.30 3.21
C VAL A 21 -13.80 -13.29 3.44
N VAL A 22 -12.91 -13.57 4.37
CA VAL A 22 -11.80 -12.69 4.69
C VAL A 22 -10.75 -12.66 3.56
N GLY A 23 -10.41 -13.83 3.01
CA GLY A 23 -9.40 -13.97 1.95
C GLY A 23 -9.85 -13.36 0.62
N VAL A 24 -11.06 -13.68 0.14
CA VAL A 24 -11.59 -13.09 -1.10
C VAL A 24 -11.75 -11.57 -0.96
N ALA A 25 -12.07 -11.07 0.24
CA ALA A 25 -12.14 -9.62 0.46
C ALA A 25 -10.78 -8.93 0.24
N ASN A 26 -9.66 -9.60 0.52
CA ASN A 26 -8.30 -9.13 0.22
C ASN A 26 -7.95 -9.32 -1.27
N ASP A 27 -8.20 -10.51 -1.80
CA ASP A 27 -7.63 -10.97 -3.07
C ASP A 27 -8.47 -10.63 -4.29
N ALA A 28 -9.73 -10.18 -4.12
CA ALA A 28 -10.60 -9.80 -5.25
C ALA A 28 -9.98 -8.72 -6.15
N VAL A 29 -9.15 -7.85 -5.60
CA VAL A 29 -8.42 -6.82 -6.33
C VAL A 29 -7.53 -7.43 -7.42
N ASN A 30 -6.96 -8.61 -7.21
CA ASN A 30 -6.02 -9.25 -8.11
C ASN A 30 -6.59 -9.44 -9.52
N PHE A 31 -7.84 -9.86 -9.65
CA PHE A 31 -8.47 -10.10 -10.95
C PHE A 31 -9.43 -8.97 -11.39
N LEU A 32 -9.82 -8.05 -10.50
CA LEU A 32 -10.69 -6.92 -10.83
C LEU A 32 -9.93 -5.66 -11.25
N ASN A 33 -8.72 -5.44 -10.72
CA ASN A 33 -7.96 -4.20 -10.81
C ASN A 33 -7.82 -3.70 -12.27
N SER A 34 -7.38 -4.58 -13.18
CA SER A 34 -7.10 -4.20 -14.57
C SER A 34 -8.36 -3.79 -15.35
N ALA A 35 -9.45 -4.51 -15.15
CA ALA A 35 -10.72 -4.19 -15.82
C ALA A 35 -11.39 -2.93 -15.24
N LEU A 36 -11.35 -2.77 -13.92
CA LEU A 36 -11.87 -1.58 -13.23
C LEU A 36 -11.03 -0.34 -13.53
N GLY A 37 -9.69 -0.47 -13.45
CA GLY A 37 -8.75 0.61 -13.65
C GLY A 37 -8.77 1.18 -15.08
N SER A 38 -8.99 0.33 -16.09
CA SER A 38 -9.15 0.77 -17.48
C SER A 38 -10.58 1.18 -17.86
N LYS A 39 -11.55 1.04 -16.93
CA LYS A 39 -12.99 1.25 -17.18
C LYS A 39 -13.49 0.48 -18.42
N ALA A 40 -13.00 -0.74 -18.63
CA ALA A 40 -13.31 -1.54 -19.82
C ALA A 40 -14.80 -1.88 -19.94
N ALA A 41 -15.50 -2.09 -18.81
CA ALA A 41 -16.93 -2.35 -18.78
C ALA A 41 -17.55 -1.83 -17.47
N PRO A 42 -18.90 -1.75 -17.36
CA PRO A 42 -19.56 -1.47 -16.10
C PRO A 42 -19.19 -2.49 -15.03
N ARG A 43 -19.02 -2.05 -13.78
CA ARG A 43 -18.59 -2.89 -12.65
C ARG A 43 -19.40 -4.19 -12.55
N ARG A 44 -20.72 -4.14 -12.73
CA ARG A 44 -21.60 -5.32 -12.67
C ARG A 44 -21.19 -6.38 -13.69
N VAL A 45 -20.86 -5.99 -14.94
CA VAL A 45 -20.43 -6.92 -15.98
C VAL A 45 -19.09 -7.56 -15.62
N ILE A 46 -18.14 -6.77 -15.12
CA ILE A 46 -16.82 -7.26 -14.66
C ILE A 46 -17.01 -8.30 -13.53
N LEU A 47 -17.87 -8.02 -12.54
CA LEU A 47 -18.14 -8.93 -11.44
C LEU A 47 -18.77 -10.25 -11.89
N TRP A 48 -19.73 -10.23 -12.84
CA TRP A 48 -20.33 -11.44 -13.37
C TRP A 48 -19.35 -12.31 -14.15
N ILE A 49 -18.46 -11.68 -14.93
CA ILE A 49 -17.42 -12.39 -15.66
C ILE A 49 -16.38 -13.01 -14.71
N ALA A 50 -15.97 -12.27 -13.69
CA ALA A 50 -15.09 -12.77 -12.65
C ALA A 50 -15.74 -13.92 -11.87
N ALA A 51 -17.03 -13.79 -11.50
CA ALA A 51 -17.79 -14.85 -10.83
C ALA A 51 -17.84 -16.15 -11.64
N ALA A 52 -18.06 -16.06 -12.97
CA ALA A 52 -18.00 -17.22 -13.84
C ALA A 52 -16.61 -17.87 -13.83
N GLY A 53 -15.54 -17.05 -13.87
CA GLY A 53 -14.15 -17.53 -13.77
C GLY A 53 -13.88 -18.24 -12.44
N ILE A 54 -14.33 -17.66 -11.31
CA ILE A 54 -14.22 -18.28 -9.98
C ILE A 54 -14.91 -19.64 -9.94
N LEU A 55 -16.15 -19.74 -10.37
CA LEU A 55 -16.91 -21.00 -10.32
C LEU A 55 -16.21 -22.12 -11.13
N VAL A 56 -15.74 -21.81 -12.33
CA VAL A 56 -14.98 -22.78 -13.12
C VAL A 56 -13.63 -23.11 -12.46
N GLY A 57 -12.93 -22.13 -11.94
CA GLY A 57 -11.61 -22.30 -11.29
C GLY A 57 -11.68 -23.14 -10.03
N THR A 58 -12.72 -22.98 -9.20
CA THR A 58 -12.88 -23.76 -7.96
C THR A 58 -13.04 -25.25 -8.24
N LEU A 59 -13.71 -25.65 -9.33
CA LEU A 59 -13.88 -27.04 -9.73
C LEU A 59 -12.55 -27.68 -10.17
N THR A 60 -11.56 -26.89 -10.53
CA THR A 60 -10.23 -27.37 -11.01
C THR A 60 -9.15 -27.36 -9.94
N SER A 61 -9.45 -26.86 -8.74
CA SER A 61 -8.47 -26.64 -7.67
C SER A 61 -8.06 -27.88 -6.88
N SER A 62 -8.71 -29.03 -7.12
CA SER A 62 -8.49 -30.27 -6.36
C SER A 62 -7.01 -30.68 -6.27
N GLY A 63 -6.23 -30.49 -7.33
CA GLY A 63 -4.80 -30.84 -7.36
C GLY A 63 -3.92 -30.00 -6.42
N MET A 64 -4.34 -28.77 -6.08
CA MET A 64 -3.60 -27.89 -5.17
C MET A 64 -3.83 -28.24 -3.69
N MET A 65 -4.90 -28.98 -3.34
CA MET A 65 -5.20 -29.36 -1.96
C MET A 65 -4.11 -30.22 -1.31
N GLU A 66 -3.29 -30.90 -2.11
CA GLU A 66 -2.14 -31.68 -1.65
C GLU A 66 -1.12 -30.82 -0.87
N VAL A 67 -0.98 -29.52 -1.21
CA VAL A 67 -0.05 -28.61 -0.54
C VAL A 67 -0.41 -28.45 0.94
N ALA A 68 -1.70 -28.36 1.27
CA ALA A 68 -2.17 -28.23 2.65
C ALA A 68 -2.03 -29.56 3.44
N ARG A 69 -2.12 -30.72 2.76
CA ARG A 69 -2.09 -32.06 3.38
C ARG A 69 -0.70 -32.53 3.74
N SER A 70 0.28 -32.35 2.83
CA SER A 70 1.64 -32.91 2.94
C SER A 70 2.72 -32.04 2.30
N GLY A 71 2.41 -30.79 1.93
CA GLY A 71 3.34 -29.93 1.23
C GLY A 71 4.50 -29.41 2.08
N VAL A 72 4.29 -29.19 3.37
CA VAL A 72 5.22 -28.49 4.26
C VAL A 72 5.78 -29.39 5.36
N PHE A 73 5.05 -30.40 5.79
CA PHE A 73 5.43 -31.34 6.85
C PHE A 73 5.15 -32.77 6.42
N TYR A 74 5.68 -33.74 7.16
CA TYR A 74 5.45 -35.18 6.94
C TYR A 74 4.32 -35.70 7.85
N PRO A 75 3.08 -35.89 7.34
CA PRO A 75 1.93 -36.29 8.18
C PRO A 75 2.14 -37.58 8.93
N GLY A 76 2.91 -38.51 8.35
CA GLY A 76 3.20 -39.82 8.98
C GLY A 76 4.01 -39.75 10.27
N GLN A 77 4.58 -38.61 10.60
CA GLN A 77 5.32 -38.37 11.85
C GLN A 77 4.44 -37.86 12.98
N PHE A 78 3.16 -37.58 12.71
CA PHE A 78 2.23 -37.02 13.68
C PHE A 78 1.05 -37.91 13.88
N SER A 79 0.55 -37.99 15.13
CA SER A 79 -0.68 -38.65 15.48
C SER A 79 -1.92 -37.81 15.05
N PHE A 80 -3.09 -38.44 14.96
CA PHE A 80 -4.34 -37.78 14.64
C PHE A 80 -4.64 -36.56 15.53
N PRO A 81 -4.52 -36.61 16.89
CA PRO A 81 -4.76 -35.45 17.73
C PRO A 81 -3.81 -34.29 17.44
N GLU A 82 -2.52 -34.56 17.20
CA GLU A 82 -1.51 -33.54 16.89
C GLU A 82 -1.81 -32.84 15.56
N ILE A 83 -2.20 -33.59 14.53
CA ILE A 83 -2.59 -33.04 13.21
C ILE A 83 -3.83 -32.15 13.35
N MET A 84 -4.84 -32.57 14.14
CA MET A 84 -6.04 -31.77 14.34
C MET A 84 -5.74 -30.44 15.04
N MET A 85 -4.85 -30.43 16.04
CA MET A 85 -4.41 -29.22 16.72
C MET A 85 -3.54 -28.33 15.85
N LEU A 86 -2.64 -28.93 15.03
CA LEU A 86 -1.83 -28.23 14.02
C LEU A 86 -2.73 -27.48 13.02
N PHE A 87 -3.73 -28.14 12.45
CA PHE A 87 -4.63 -27.54 11.48
C PHE A 87 -5.50 -26.45 12.09
N LEU A 88 -6.02 -26.65 13.29
CA LEU A 88 -6.80 -25.65 14.00
C LEU A 88 -5.96 -24.40 14.35
N GLY A 89 -4.75 -24.61 14.88
CA GLY A 89 -3.83 -23.53 15.24
C GLY A 89 -3.44 -22.67 14.03
N MET A 90 -3.13 -23.32 12.92
CA MET A 90 -2.85 -22.62 11.65
C MET A 90 -4.05 -21.79 11.20
N MET A 91 -5.27 -22.35 11.18
CA MET A 91 -6.46 -21.64 10.69
C MET A 91 -6.84 -20.44 11.55
N LEU A 92 -6.79 -20.59 12.88
CA LEU A 92 -7.06 -19.48 13.80
C LEU A 92 -6.08 -18.32 13.58
N GLY A 93 -4.78 -18.64 13.49
CA GLY A 93 -3.73 -17.63 13.25
C GLY A 93 -3.87 -16.93 11.90
N ASN A 94 -4.15 -17.70 10.84
CA ASN A 94 -4.30 -17.19 9.49
C ASN A 94 -5.46 -16.20 9.33
N ILE A 95 -6.64 -16.53 9.88
CA ILE A 95 -7.83 -15.69 9.76
C ILE A 95 -7.63 -14.35 10.50
N LEU A 96 -7.06 -14.38 11.70
CA LEU A 96 -6.78 -13.18 12.48
C LEU A 96 -5.78 -12.27 11.77
N LEU A 97 -4.71 -12.83 11.21
CA LEU A 97 -3.71 -12.07 10.47
C LEU A 97 -4.33 -11.38 9.25
N LEU A 98 -5.09 -12.10 8.45
CA LEU A 98 -5.75 -11.57 7.25
C LEU A 98 -6.80 -10.49 7.59
N ASP A 99 -7.55 -10.63 8.68
CA ASP A 99 -8.52 -9.60 9.09
C ASP A 99 -7.85 -8.28 9.50
N ILE A 100 -6.66 -8.34 10.13
CA ILE A 100 -5.85 -7.16 10.44
C ILE A 100 -5.46 -6.43 9.15
N TYR A 101 -4.93 -7.14 8.15
CA TYR A 101 -4.53 -6.55 6.87
C TYR A 101 -5.72 -5.93 6.12
N ASN A 102 -6.86 -6.62 6.10
CA ASN A 102 -8.09 -6.10 5.50
C ASN A 102 -8.59 -4.82 6.17
N THR A 103 -8.44 -4.74 7.49
CA THR A 103 -8.83 -3.55 8.27
C THR A 103 -7.91 -2.36 7.97
N LEU A 104 -6.62 -2.61 7.74
CA LEU A 104 -5.64 -1.60 7.32
C LEU A 104 -5.79 -1.22 5.83
N GLY A 105 -6.56 -1.95 5.04
CA GLY A 105 -6.73 -1.75 3.60
C GLY A 105 -5.46 -2.05 2.80
N LEU A 106 -4.60 -2.92 3.31
CA LEU A 106 -3.34 -3.31 2.67
C LEU A 106 -3.50 -4.68 1.98
N PRO A 107 -3.09 -4.81 0.70
CA PRO A 107 -3.07 -6.11 0.03
C PRO A 107 -1.97 -6.99 0.64
N THR A 108 -2.33 -8.23 0.96
CA THR A 108 -1.39 -9.24 1.44
C THR A 108 -1.58 -10.58 0.73
N SER A 109 -0.71 -11.53 0.96
CA SER A 109 -0.77 -12.86 0.32
C SER A 109 -1.37 -13.89 1.25
N THR A 110 -2.53 -14.40 0.86
CA THR A 110 -3.18 -15.54 1.54
C THR A 110 -2.36 -16.81 1.41
N THR A 111 -1.68 -17.03 0.27
CA THR A 111 -0.78 -18.18 0.05
C THR A 111 0.42 -18.14 1.00
N VAL A 112 1.06 -16.97 1.14
CA VAL A 112 2.21 -16.82 2.06
C VAL A 112 1.76 -17.04 3.50
N SER A 113 0.63 -16.46 3.91
CA SER A 113 0.07 -16.66 5.24
C SER A 113 -0.22 -18.13 5.52
N MET A 114 -0.80 -18.86 4.56
CA MET A 114 -1.10 -20.28 4.68
C MET A 114 0.19 -21.14 4.77
N VAL A 115 1.15 -20.96 3.87
CA VAL A 115 2.38 -21.76 3.82
C VAL A 115 3.23 -21.54 5.07
N PHE A 116 3.45 -20.27 5.47
CA PHE A 116 4.22 -19.97 6.68
C PHE A 116 3.45 -20.32 7.96
N GLY A 117 2.11 -20.21 7.94
CA GLY A 117 1.26 -20.69 9.02
C GLY A 117 1.35 -22.21 9.21
N LEU A 118 1.29 -22.99 8.13
CA LEU A 118 1.50 -24.46 8.17
C LEU A 118 2.91 -24.81 8.65
N LEU A 119 3.92 -24.07 8.20
CA LEU A 119 5.31 -24.29 8.65
C LEU A 119 5.43 -24.01 10.15
N GLY A 120 4.87 -22.91 10.65
CA GLY A 120 4.87 -22.56 12.07
C GLY A 120 4.13 -23.56 12.92
N ALA A 121 2.94 -24.00 12.50
CA ALA A 121 2.16 -25.01 13.19
C ALA A 121 2.84 -26.40 13.16
N GLY A 122 3.46 -26.78 12.03
CA GLY A 122 4.25 -27.99 11.90
C GLY A 122 5.47 -28.00 12.81
N VAL A 123 6.22 -26.89 12.87
CA VAL A 123 7.36 -26.72 13.79
C VAL A 123 6.89 -26.81 15.23
N ALA A 124 5.75 -26.21 15.60
CA ALA A 124 5.18 -26.29 16.94
C ALA A 124 4.87 -27.75 17.34
N ALA A 125 4.21 -28.51 16.45
CA ALA A 125 3.89 -29.92 16.72
C ALA A 125 5.15 -30.78 16.80
N ALA A 126 6.15 -30.53 15.96
CA ALA A 126 7.44 -31.21 16.00
C ALA A 126 8.20 -30.91 17.32
N LEU A 127 8.24 -29.64 17.73
CA LEU A 127 8.87 -29.26 19.01
C LEU A 127 8.17 -29.89 20.20
N TYR A 128 6.84 -29.93 20.19
CA TYR A 128 6.06 -30.61 21.23
C TYR A 128 6.44 -32.09 21.35
N HIS A 129 6.61 -32.77 20.20
CA HIS A 129 7.03 -34.18 20.15
C HIS A 129 8.46 -34.37 20.64
N ILE A 130 9.40 -33.53 20.17
CA ILE A 130 10.82 -33.55 20.57
C ILE A 130 10.97 -33.29 22.10
N TRP A 131 10.21 -32.35 22.66
CA TRP A 131 10.27 -32.08 24.12
C TRP A 131 9.65 -33.17 24.97
N GLY A 132 8.79 -34.01 24.41
CA GLY A 132 8.23 -35.19 25.08
C GLY A 132 9.16 -36.43 25.08
N ASP A 133 10.19 -36.47 24.21
CA ASP A 133 11.12 -37.56 24.08
C ASP A 133 12.54 -37.14 24.55
N PRO A 134 13.04 -37.65 25.69
CA PRO A 134 14.39 -37.34 26.19
C PRO A 134 15.55 -37.71 25.26
N ALA A 135 15.33 -38.62 24.30
CA ALA A 135 16.34 -39.08 23.33
C ALA A 135 16.39 -38.21 22.07
N ALA A 136 15.36 -37.38 21.82
CA ALA A 136 15.25 -36.52 20.65
C ALA A 136 15.95 -35.16 20.84
N SER A 137 16.48 -34.62 19.76
CA SER A 137 17.13 -33.30 19.74
C SER A 137 16.52 -32.39 18.70
N VAL A 138 16.79 -31.07 18.82
CA VAL A 138 16.28 -30.06 17.88
C VAL A 138 16.76 -30.31 16.45
N SER A 139 17.87 -31.04 16.25
CA SER A 139 18.34 -31.45 14.93
C SER A 139 17.37 -32.41 14.22
N ASP A 140 16.52 -33.12 14.96
CA ASP A 140 15.55 -34.09 14.42
C ASP A 140 14.33 -33.38 13.79
N LEU A 141 14.23 -32.06 13.91
CA LEU A 141 13.18 -31.25 13.30
C LEU A 141 13.05 -31.51 11.77
N SER A 142 14.16 -31.83 11.10
CA SER A 142 14.19 -32.18 9.68
C SER A 142 13.43 -33.46 9.33
N GLN A 143 13.17 -34.34 10.30
CA GLN A 143 12.37 -35.57 10.11
C GLN A 143 10.87 -35.29 10.07
N TYR A 144 10.43 -34.20 10.68
CA TYR A 144 9.02 -33.77 10.77
C TYR A 144 8.65 -32.80 9.67
N ILE A 145 9.57 -31.91 9.27
CA ILE A 145 9.33 -30.84 8.31
C ILE A 145 9.93 -31.20 6.95
N ASN A 146 9.11 -31.08 5.89
CA ASN A 146 9.56 -31.26 4.51
C ASN A 146 10.30 -29.99 4.03
N THR A 147 11.55 -29.84 4.52
CA THR A 147 12.37 -28.66 4.25
C THR A 147 12.61 -28.43 2.76
N GLY A 148 12.81 -29.52 1.98
CA GLY A 148 13.04 -29.43 0.53
C GLY A 148 11.85 -28.84 -0.21
N LYS A 149 10.64 -29.34 0.07
CA LYS A 149 9.40 -28.87 -0.58
C LYS A 149 9.01 -27.46 -0.09
N ALA A 150 9.19 -27.19 1.22
CA ALA A 150 8.96 -25.85 1.78
C ALA A 150 9.89 -24.80 1.16
N MET A 151 11.20 -25.09 1.05
CA MET A 151 12.16 -24.21 0.39
C MET A 151 11.85 -24.00 -1.09
N ALA A 152 11.42 -25.04 -1.81
CA ALA A 152 11.01 -24.92 -3.21
C ALA A 152 9.80 -23.98 -3.36
N ILE A 153 8.79 -24.08 -2.47
CA ILE A 153 7.63 -23.20 -2.46
C ILE A 153 8.05 -21.74 -2.17
N ILE A 154 8.86 -21.52 -1.13
CA ILE A 154 9.35 -20.18 -0.76
C ILE A 154 10.16 -19.57 -1.91
N ALA A 155 11.07 -20.34 -2.50
CA ALA A 155 11.88 -19.91 -3.64
C ALA A 155 11.00 -19.57 -4.85
N ALA A 156 9.98 -20.36 -5.15
CA ALA A 156 9.04 -20.11 -6.23
C ALA A 156 8.25 -18.80 -6.00
N ILE A 157 7.80 -18.54 -4.76
CA ILE A 157 7.11 -17.28 -4.39
C ILE A 157 8.04 -16.10 -4.63
N LEU A 158 9.28 -16.12 -4.13
CA LEU A 158 10.24 -15.01 -4.27
C LEU A 158 10.65 -14.80 -5.74
N LEU A 159 10.90 -15.87 -6.47
CA LEU A 159 11.26 -15.81 -7.89
C LEU A 159 10.09 -15.25 -8.72
N SER A 160 8.85 -15.63 -8.40
CA SER A 160 7.67 -15.13 -9.09
C SER A 160 7.52 -13.61 -9.00
N VAL A 161 7.93 -12.99 -7.90
CA VAL A 161 7.94 -11.51 -7.70
C VAL A 161 8.84 -10.84 -8.74
N ALA A 162 10.08 -11.32 -8.89
CA ALA A 162 11.05 -10.79 -9.84
C ALA A 162 10.61 -11.01 -11.29
N LEU A 163 10.16 -12.24 -11.60
CA LEU A 163 9.67 -12.59 -12.93
C LEU A 163 8.42 -11.79 -13.32
N ALA A 164 7.49 -11.58 -12.38
CA ALA A 164 6.28 -10.81 -12.61
C ALA A 164 6.60 -9.34 -12.94
N PHE A 165 7.49 -8.71 -12.19
CA PHE A 165 7.95 -7.36 -12.45
C PHE A 165 8.64 -7.25 -13.82
N ALA A 166 9.56 -8.16 -14.11
CA ALA A 166 10.29 -8.19 -15.38
C ALA A 166 9.35 -8.43 -16.58
N ALA A 167 8.41 -9.38 -16.47
CA ALA A 167 7.43 -9.67 -17.53
C ALA A 167 6.49 -8.49 -17.76
N GLY A 168 5.94 -7.90 -16.68
CA GLY A 168 5.11 -6.70 -16.78
C GLY A 168 5.83 -5.54 -17.44
N SER A 169 7.09 -5.29 -17.07
CA SER A 169 7.93 -4.25 -17.66
C SER A 169 8.22 -4.52 -19.14
N LEU A 170 8.65 -5.73 -19.47
CA LEU A 170 9.03 -6.09 -20.84
C LEU A 170 7.83 -6.04 -21.78
N PHE A 171 6.72 -6.69 -21.42
CA PHE A 171 5.54 -6.74 -22.28
C PHE A 171 4.92 -5.36 -22.47
N MET A 172 4.92 -4.51 -21.42
CA MET A 172 4.44 -3.15 -21.54
C MET A 172 5.35 -2.30 -22.41
N TYR A 173 6.66 -2.37 -22.23
CA TYR A 173 7.63 -1.63 -23.04
C TYR A 173 7.50 -1.97 -24.52
N VAL A 174 7.44 -3.26 -24.87
CA VAL A 174 7.25 -3.71 -26.26
C VAL A 174 5.88 -3.25 -26.81
N SER A 175 4.82 -3.39 -26.01
CA SER A 175 3.49 -2.93 -26.42
C SER A 175 3.46 -1.42 -26.68
N ARG A 176 4.15 -0.61 -25.86
CA ARG A 176 4.20 0.85 -26.03
C ARG A 176 5.05 1.27 -27.23
N LEU A 177 6.09 0.53 -27.56
CA LEU A 177 6.84 0.74 -28.82
C LEU A 177 5.96 0.51 -30.06
N ILE A 178 5.04 -0.48 -30.01
CA ILE A 178 4.09 -0.75 -31.09
C ILE A 178 2.93 0.26 -31.07
N PHE A 179 2.34 0.45 -29.88
CA PHE A 179 1.17 1.29 -29.65
C PHE A 179 1.53 2.45 -28.72
N SER A 180 1.81 3.62 -29.27
CA SER A 180 1.97 4.84 -28.46
C SER A 180 0.68 5.16 -27.69
N PHE A 181 0.66 6.20 -26.85
CA PHE A 181 -0.58 6.65 -26.20
C PHE A 181 -1.68 7.06 -27.22
N ARG A 182 -1.30 7.49 -28.42
CA ARG A 182 -2.22 7.74 -29.56
C ARG A 182 -2.39 6.48 -30.42
N TYR A 183 -2.77 5.37 -29.82
CA TYR A 183 -2.78 4.04 -30.45
C TYR A 183 -3.89 3.80 -31.47
N ALA A 184 -4.92 4.65 -31.59
CA ALA A 184 -6.12 4.37 -32.37
C ALA A 184 -5.84 3.95 -33.84
N LYS A 185 -4.89 4.61 -34.53
CA LYS A 185 -4.53 4.28 -35.95
C LYS A 185 -3.75 2.95 -36.03
N ALA A 186 -2.75 2.75 -35.17
CA ALA A 186 -1.95 1.53 -35.15
C ALA A 186 -2.81 0.33 -34.72
N PHE A 187 -3.71 0.54 -33.77
CA PHE A 187 -4.59 -0.51 -33.25
C PHE A 187 -5.60 -1.00 -34.31
N ARG A 188 -6.13 -0.13 -35.17
CA ARG A 188 -6.98 -0.58 -36.31
C ARG A 188 -6.24 -1.57 -37.22
N ARG A 189 -4.92 -1.45 -37.34
CA ARG A 189 -4.13 -2.30 -38.23
C ARG A 189 -3.62 -3.56 -37.57
N TRP A 190 -3.10 -3.46 -36.34
CA TRP A 190 -2.38 -4.50 -35.65
C TRP A 190 -3.09 -5.02 -34.41
N GLY A 191 -4.21 -4.40 -34.01
CA GLY A 191 -4.89 -4.70 -32.75
C GLY A 191 -5.39 -6.13 -32.64
N ALA A 192 -5.96 -6.69 -33.72
CA ALA A 192 -6.45 -8.05 -33.74
C ALA A 192 -5.32 -9.08 -33.56
N VAL A 193 -4.16 -8.84 -34.18
CA VAL A 193 -2.98 -9.70 -34.07
C VAL A 193 -2.40 -9.64 -32.67
N TRP A 194 -2.27 -8.45 -32.11
CA TRP A 194 -1.73 -8.23 -30.77
C TRP A 194 -2.66 -8.78 -29.66
N CYS A 195 -3.97 -8.49 -29.73
CA CYS A 195 -4.94 -9.10 -28.83
C CYS A 195 -5.01 -10.63 -29.00
N GLY A 196 -4.79 -11.12 -30.23
CA GLY A 196 -4.70 -12.55 -30.54
C GLY A 196 -3.56 -13.23 -29.77
N ILE A 197 -2.37 -12.62 -29.68
CA ILE A 197 -1.24 -13.12 -28.88
C ILE A 197 -1.67 -13.29 -27.42
N SER A 198 -2.31 -12.25 -26.85
CA SER A 198 -2.80 -12.25 -25.47
C SER A 198 -3.82 -13.38 -25.24
N LEU A 199 -4.81 -13.52 -26.12
CA LEU A 199 -5.82 -14.57 -26.02
C LEU A 199 -5.22 -15.97 -26.20
N ALA A 200 -4.28 -16.16 -27.12
CA ALA A 200 -3.61 -17.45 -27.31
C ALA A 200 -2.85 -17.89 -26.05
N GLY A 201 -2.10 -16.97 -25.44
CA GLY A 201 -1.43 -17.22 -24.16
C GLY A 201 -2.41 -17.58 -23.05
N ILE A 202 -3.47 -16.80 -22.90
CA ILE A 202 -4.52 -17.06 -21.90
C ILE A 202 -5.20 -18.41 -22.15
N LEU A 203 -5.63 -18.71 -23.36
CA LEU A 203 -6.29 -19.97 -23.70
C LEU A 203 -5.39 -21.17 -23.43
N TYR A 204 -4.12 -21.10 -23.82
CA TYR A 204 -3.20 -22.21 -23.61
C TYR A 204 -2.90 -22.41 -22.11
N PHE A 205 -2.47 -21.37 -21.39
CA PHE A 205 -2.01 -21.53 -20.02
C PHE A 205 -3.15 -21.62 -19.02
N ALA A 206 -4.16 -20.76 -19.09
CA ALA A 206 -5.24 -20.75 -18.11
C ALA A 206 -6.26 -21.87 -18.34
N LEU A 207 -6.66 -22.13 -19.59
CA LEU A 207 -7.63 -23.17 -19.91
C LEU A 207 -6.97 -24.55 -20.06
N PHE A 208 -6.05 -24.73 -21.00
CA PHE A 208 -5.51 -26.07 -21.25
C PHE A 208 -4.64 -26.62 -20.11
N LYS A 209 -3.65 -25.86 -19.64
CA LYS A 209 -2.81 -26.31 -18.53
C LYS A 209 -3.56 -26.32 -17.19
N GLY A 210 -4.40 -25.31 -16.93
CA GLY A 210 -5.20 -25.24 -15.71
C GLY A 210 -6.26 -26.34 -15.61
N LEU A 211 -6.92 -26.68 -16.71
CA LEU A 211 -7.97 -27.72 -16.75
C LEU A 211 -7.42 -29.14 -16.92
N LYS A 212 -6.13 -29.32 -17.26
CA LYS A 212 -5.54 -30.66 -17.46
C LYS A 212 -5.68 -31.55 -16.20
N SER A 213 -5.55 -30.95 -15.01
CA SER A 213 -5.66 -31.66 -13.73
C SER A 213 -7.11 -32.02 -13.33
N SER A 214 -8.12 -31.41 -13.95
CA SER A 214 -9.53 -31.59 -13.61
C SER A 214 -10.18 -32.82 -14.24
N GLY A 215 -9.52 -33.46 -15.23
CA GLY A 215 -10.12 -34.57 -16.00
C GLY A 215 -11.16 -34.14 -17.03
N LEU A 216 -11.40 -32.85 -17.21
CA LEU A 216 -12.35 -32.32 -18.21
C LEU A 216 -11.79 -32.38 -19.63
N ILE A 217 -10.47 -32.43 -19.80
CA ILE A 217 -9.80 -32.58 -21.10
C ILE A 217 -9.42 -34.05 -21.28
N PRO A 218 -9.77 -34.67 -22.42
CA PRO A 218 -9.30 -36.02 -22.75
C PRO A 218 -7.77 -36.11 -22.70
N THR A 219 -7.24 -37.17 -22.12
CA THR A 219 -5.80 -37.38 -21.91
C THR A 219 -5.00 -37.27 -23.19
N SER A 220 -5.52 -37.85 -24.28
CA SER A 220 -4.88 -37.80 -25.62
C SER A 220 -4.72 -36.36 -26.15
N VAL A 221 -5.72 -35.51 -25.94
CA VAL A 221 -5.67 -34.07 -26.35
C VAL A 221 -4.69 -33.32 -25.46
N GLY A 222 -4.72 -33.57 -24.14
CA GLY A 222 -3.83 -32.96 -23.18
C GLY A 222 -2.35 -33.30 -23.39
N GLU A 223 -2.05 -34.53 -23.82
CA GLU A 223 -0.69 -34.99 -24.17
C GLU A 223 -0.22 -34.35 -25.47
N TYR A 224 -1.02 -34.41 -26.54
CA TYR A 224 -0.68 -33.79 -27.83
C TYR A 224 -0.39 -32.31 -27.73
N VAL A 225 -1.26 -31.55 -26.99
CA VAL A 225 -1.08 -30.12 -26.75
C VAL A 225 0.16 -29.86 -25.90
N GLY A 226 0.49 -30.74 -24.94
CA GLY A 226 1.68 -30.65 -24.10
C GLY A 226 2.99 -30.90 -24.83
N GLU A 227 2.99 -31.82 -25.79
CA GLU A 227 4.17 -32.13 -26.62
C GLU A 227 4.41 -31.09 -27.72
N HIS A 228 3.33 -30.48 -28.25
CA HIS A 228 3.40 -29.54 -29.37
C HIS A 228 3.03 -28.09 -28.96
N VAL A 229 3.63 -27.60 -27.88
CA VAL A 229 3.33 -26.29 -27.27
C VAL A 229 3.39 -25.14 -28.28
N LEU A 230 4.47 -25.06 -29.06
CA LEU A 230 4.68 -23.96 -30.00
C LEU A 230 3.64 -23.97 -31.12
N VAL A 231 3.35 -25.16 -31.68
CA VAL A 231 2.34 -25.32 -32.74
C VAL A 231 0.95 -24.95 -32.24
N THR A 232 0.60 -25.41 -31.02
CA THR A 232 -0.69 -25.10 -30.39
C THR A 232 -0.84 -23.60 -30.13
N LEU A 233 0.20 -22.94 -29.62
CA LEU A 233 0.20 -21.50 -29.43
C LEU A 233 0.04 -20.74 -30.74
N LEU A 234 0.71 -21.16 -31.81
CA LEU A 234 0.58 -20.54 -33.15
C LEU A 234 -0.83 -20.73 -33.73
N VAL A 235 -1.42 -21.92 -33.60
CA VAL A 235 -2.79 -22.21 -34.03
C VAL A 235 -3.80 -21.37 -33.26
N PHE A 236 -3.68 -21.29 -31.92
CA PHE A 236 -4.53 -20.45 -31.09
C PHE A 236 -4.37 -18.96 -31.43
N TRP A 237 -3.14 -18.50 -31.65
CA TRP A 237 -2.87 -17.13 -32.07
C TRP A 237 -3.50 -16.78 -33.42
N ALA A 238 -3.31 -17.63 -34.41
CA ALA A 238 -3.90 -17.43 -35.76
C ALA A 238 -5.45 -17.43 -35.68
N GLY A 239 -6.03 -18.42 -34.99
CA GLY A 239 -7.48 -18.52 -34.82
C GLY A 239 -8.07 -17.34 -34.06
N ALA A 240 -7.49 -16.98 -32.92
CA ALA A 240 -7.91 -15.82 -32.11
C ALA A 240 -7.77 -14.50 -32.91
N SER A 241 -6.68 -14.35 -33.67
CA SER A 241 -6.45 -13.15 -34.47
C SER A 241 -7.50 -13.01 -35.58
N VAL A 242 -7.88 -14.11 -36.23
CA VAL A 242 -8.94 -14.12 -37.27
C VAL A 242 -10.29 -13.78 -36.66
N VAL A 243 -10.67 -14.40 -35.53
CA VAL A 243 -11.93 -14.12 -34.82
C VAL A 243 -12.00 -12.67 -34.39
N LEU A 244 -10.93 -12.15 -33.80
CA LEU A 244 -10.86 -10.75 -33.34
C LEU A 244 -10.87 -9.79 -34.55
N TRP A 245 -10.27 -10.15 -35.67
CA TRP A 245 -10.35 -9.35 -36.90
C TRP A 245 -11.76 -9.27 -37.41
N ILE A 246 -12.54 -10.37 -37.43
CA ILE A 246 -13.96 -10.39 -37.79
C ILE A 246 -14.74 -9.48 -36.82
N PHE A 247 -14.54 -9.60 -35.49
CA PHE A 247 -15.23 -8.74 -34.50
C PHE A 247 -14.89 -7.26 -34.72
N GLN A 248 -13.63 -6.95 -35.03
CA GLN A 248 -13.22 -5.60 -35.35
C GLN A 248 -13.91 -5.04 -36.61
N ARG A 249 -14.12 -5.89 -37.63
CA ARG A 249 -14.92 -5.55 -38.83
C ARG A 249 -16.39 -5.30 -38.48
N MET A 250 -16.94 -6.02 -37.54
CA MET A 250 -18.29 -5.81 -36.99
C MET A 250 -18.37 -4.59 -36.05
N ARG A 251 -17.32 -3.77 -35.94
CA ARG A 251 -17.20 -2.60 -35.07
C ARG A 251 -17.29 -2.91 -33.57
N LEU A 252 -17.05 -4.13 -33.14
CA LEU A 252 -16.96 -4.50 -31.74
C LEU A 252 -15.61 -4.04 -31.17
N ASN A 253 -15.62 -3.63 -29.88
CA ASN A 253 -14.39 -3.24 -29.20
C ASN A 253 -13.62 -4.49 -28.74
N ILE A 254 -12.63 -4.92 -29.54
CA ILE A 254 -11.84 -6.11 -29.30
C ILE A 254 -10.96 -5.99 -28.05
N MET A 255 -10.50 -4.77 -27.66
CA MET A 255 -9.79 -4.59 -26.38
C MET A 255 -10.68 -4.93 -25.18
N ARG A 256 -11.93 -4.46 -25.19
CA ARG A 256 -12.88 -4.78 -24.14
C ARG A 256 -13.11 -6.30 -24.03
N ILE A 257 -13.25 -6.98 -25.16
CA ILE A 257 -13.41 -8.43 -25.20
C ILE A 257 -12.16 -9.10 -24.60
N THR A 258 -10.95 -8.70 -25.00
CA THR A 258 -9.69 -9.25 -24.50
C THR A 258 -9.52 -9.01 -22.98
N ILE A 259 -9.87 -7.81 -22.49
CA ILE A 259 -9.81 -7.49 -21.06
C ILE A 259 -10.81 -8.36 -20.27
N LEU A 260 -12.03 -8.53 -20.75
CA LEU A 260 -13.05 -9.34 -20.07
C LEU A 260 -12.67 -10.83 -20.06
N THR A 261 -12.14 -11.34 -21.18
CA THR A 261 -11.61 -12.71 -21.24
C THR A 261 -10.41 -12.89 -20.31
N GLY A 262 -9.50 -11.89 -20.25
CA GLY A 262 -8.40 -11.88 -19.32
C GLY A 262 -8.85 -11.84 -17.84
N THR A 263 -9.89 -11.08 -17.53
CA THR A 263 -10.50 -11.04 -16.19
C THR A 263 -11.10 -12.40 -15.82
N PHE A 264 -11.82 -13.05 -16.73
CA PHE A 264 -12.31 -14.41 -16.52
C PHE A 264 -11.17 -15.39 -16.26
N ALA A 265 -10.12 -15.35 -17.09
CA ALA A 265 -8.98 -16.28 -16.98
C ALA A 265 -8.18 -16.04 -15.69
N LEU A 266 -7.99 -14.79 -15.30
CA LEU A 266 -7.28 -14.47 -14.05
C LEU A 266 -8.10 -14.85 -12.82
N ALA A 267 -9.42 -14.67 -12.84
CA ALA A 267 -10.34 -15.13 -11.80
C ALA A 267 -10.38 -16.67 -11.71
N LEU A 268 -10.33 -17.37 -12.84
CA LEU A 268 -10.21 -18.82 -12.92
C LEU A 268 -8.86 -19.28 -12.32
N ALA A 269 -7.76 -18.67 -12.73
CA ALA A 269 -6.43 -19.00 -12.23
C ALA A 269 -6.30 -18.71 -10.73
N PHE A 270 -6.88 -17.61 -10.25
CA PHE A 270 -6.99 -17.26 -8.83
C PHE A 270 -7.71 -18.37 -8.06
N ALA A 271 -8.94 -18.70 -8.46
CA ALA A 271 -9.71 -19.72 -7.74
C ALA A 271 -9.04 -21.09 -7.79
N GLY A 272 -8.41 -21.47 -8.90
CA GLY A 272 -7.63 -22.71 -9.03
C GLY A 272 -6.40 -22.77 -8.13
N ASN A 273 -5.72 -21.63 -7.91
CA ASN A 273 -4.51 -21.54 -7.10
C ASN A 273 -4.81 -21.26 -5.62
N ASP A 274 -5.72 -20.30 -5.32
CA ASP A 274 -5.87 -19.76 -3.97
C ASP A 274 -6.98 -20.39 -3.14
N LEU A 275 -7.85 -21.23 -3.72
CA LEU A 275 -8.89 -21.93 -2.95
C LEU A 275 -8.27 -22.81 -1.85
N VAL A 276 -7.12 -23.41 -2.09
CA VAL A 276 -6.39 -24.21 -1.09
C VAL A 276 -6.03 -23.39 0.17
N ASN A 277 -5.80 -22.09 0.03
CA ASN A 277 -5.45 -21.21 1.14
C ASN A 277 -6.61 -21.05 2.15
N PHE A 278 -7.84 -21.25 1.71
CA PHE A 278 -9.05 -21.05 2.50
C PHE A 278 -9.65 -22.37 3.01
N ILE A 279 -9.73 -23.39 2.13
CA ILE A 279 -10.40 -24.65 2.47
C ILE A 279 -9.46 -25.86 2.49
N GLY A 280 -8.20 -25.72 2.04
CA GLY A 280 -7.27 -26.85 1.96
C GLY A 280 -7.01 -27.49 3.32
N VAL A 281 -6.75 -26.69 4.34
CA VAL A 281 -6.51 -27.16 5.72
C VAL A 281 -7.80 -27.70 6.37
N PRO A 282 -8.97 -27.03 6.29
CA PRO A 282 -10.23 -27.62 6.71
C PRO A 282 -10.56 -28.96 6.05
N LEU A 283 -10.33 -29.09 4.75
CA LEU A 283 -10.52 -30.39 4.04
C LEU A 283 -9.56 -31.44 4.54
N ALA A 284 -8.27 -31.09 4.71
CA ALA A 284 -7.26 -32.00 5.25
C ALA A 284 -7.63 -32.47 6.68
N SER A 285 -8.19 -31.57 7.50
CA SER A 285 -8.71 -31.89 8.83
C SER A 285 -9.91 -32.87 8.78
N TYR A 286 -10.81 -32.66 7.82
CA TYR A 286 -11.93 -33.56 7.59
C TYR A 286 -11.48 -34.95 7.12
N ASP A 287 -10.51 -35.00 6.19
CA ASP A 287 -9.93 -36.26 5.72
C ASP A 287 -9.22 -37.02 6.85
N ALA A 288 -8.44 -36.31 7.70
CA ALA A 288 -7.80 -36.91 8.88
C ALA A 288 -8.84 -37.48 9.86
N TRP A 289 -9.96 -36.77 10.06
CA TRP A 289 -11.05 -37.27 10.90
C TRP A 289 -11.75 -38.50 10.31
N GLN A 290 -11.93 -38.58 8.98
CA GLN A 290 -12.46 -39.77 8.31
C GLN A 290 -11.54 -40.97 8.49
N ILE A 291 -10.23 -40.82 8.24
CA ILE A 291 -9.23 -41.89 8.40
C ILE A 291 -9.26 -42.45 9.84
N ALA A 292 -9.24 -41.56 10.84
CA ALA A 292 -9.29 -41.97 12.23
C ALA A 292 -10.65 -42.63 12.62
N ARG A 293 -11.75 -42.22 12.00
CA ARG A 293 -13.07 -42.82 12.21
C ARG A 293 -13.17 -44.22 11.60
N GLU A 294 -12.62 -44.43 10.40
CA GLU A 294 -12.60 -45.71 9.70
C GLU A 294 -11.76 -46.74 10.42
N THR A 295 -10.62 -46.32 10.96
CA THR A 295 -9.66 -47.16 11.72
C THR A 295 -10.14 -47.43 13.16
N GLY A 296 -11.05 -46.65 13.68
CA GLY A 296 -11.58 -46.73 15.05
C GLY A 296 -10.57 -46.35 16.15
N SER A 297 -9.42 -45.80 15.83
CA SER A 297 -8.35 -45.43 16.77
C SER A 297 -8.01 -43.95 16.68
N GLU A 298 -7.95 -43.26 17.84
CA GLU A 298 -7.53 -41.85 17.95
C GLU A 298 -5.99 -41.72 18.03
N SER A 299 -5.25 -42.81 18.26
CA SER A 299 -3.78 -42.80 18.35
C SER A 299 -3.09 -43.15 17.02
N ILE A 300 -3.83 -43.20 15.90
CA ILE A 300 -3.26 -43.56 14.59
C ILE A 300 -2.32 -42.45 14.07
N MET A 301 -1.22 -42.88 13.46
CA MET A 301 -0.30 -42.01 12.73
C MET A 301 -0.88 -41.66 11.36
N MET A 302 -0.83 -40.38 10.98
CA MET A 302 -1.53 -39.85 9.81
C MET A 302 -0.77 -40.02 8.48
N GLY A 303 -0.02 -41.12 8.30
CA GLY A 303 0.68 -41.40 7.05
C GLY A 303 -0.20 -41.45 5.81
N GLU A 304 -1.42 -41.95 5.92
CA GLU A 304 -2.38 -42.00 4.82
C GLU A 304 -2.79 -40.62 4.27
N LEU A 305 -2.65 -39.56 5.07
CA LEU A 305 -2.94 -38.20 4.64
C LEU A 305 -1.99 -37.72 3.52
N ALA A 306 -0.82 -38.34 3.37
CA ALA A 306 0.13 -38.06 2.29
C ALA A 306 -0.34 -38.58 0.92
N ASN A 307 -1.29 -39.52 0.88
CA ASN A 307 -1.82 -40.07 -0.37
C ASN A 307 -2.67 -39.01 -1.10
N PRO A 308 -2.55 -38.89 -2.43
CA PRO A 308 -3.36 -38.02 -3.22
C PRO A 308 -4.86 -38.36 -3.08
N ALA A 309 -5.67 -37.43 -2.59
CA ALA A 309 -7.12 -37.60 -2.55
C ALA A 309 -7.79 -36.52 -3.38
N ARG A 310 -8.86 -36.88 -4.08
CA ARG A 310 -9.69 -35.91 -4.81
C ARG A 310 -10.61 -35.20 -3.82
N ALA A 311 -10.59 -33.87 -3.83
CA ALA A 311 -11.54 -33.09 -3.05
C ALA A 311 -12.98 -33.31 -3.53
N ASN A 312 -13.93 -33.33 -2.58
CA ASN A 312 -15.34 -33.53 -2.89
C ASN A 312 -15.86 -32.39 -3.78
N PHE A 313 -16.41 -32.73 -4.94
CA PHE A 313 -16.97 -31.78 -5.91
C PHE A 313 -17.99 -30.81 -5.31
N LEU A 314 -18.87 -31.32 -4.43
CA LEU A 314 -19.90 -30.49 -3.80
C LEU A 314 -19.29 -29.43 -2.86
N LEU A 315 -18.24 -29.77 -2.11
CA LEU A 315 -17.55 -28.83 -1.23
C LEU A 315 -16.83 -27.76 -2.03
N LEU A 316 -16.21 -28.13 -3.15
CA LEU A 316 -15.58 -27.16 -4.06
C LEU A 316 -16.61 -26.19 -4.67
N LEU A 317 -17.77 -26.70 -5.10
CA LEU A 317 -18.86 -25.89 -5.64
C LEU A 317 -19.44 -24.93 -4.59
N LEU A 318 -19.71 -25.42 -3.37
CA LEU A 318 -20.16 -24.58 -2.24
C LEU A 318 -19.16 -23.50 -1.91
N SER A 319 -17.87 -23.83 -1.88
CA SER A 319 -16.79 -22.85 -1.66
C SER A 319 -16.78 -21.78 -2.76
N GLY A 320 -16.92 -22.19 -4.02
CA GLY A 320 -17.06 -21.27 -5.15
C GLY A 320 -18.29 -20.34 -5.01
N ALA A 321 -19.41 -20.87 -4.56
CA ALA A 321 -20.60 -20.05 -4.30
C ALA A 321 -20.36 -19.01 -3.19
N VAL A 322 -19.69 -19.39 -2.09
CA VAL A 322 -19.32 -18.45 -1.01
C VAL A 322 -18.33 -17.39 -1.52
N MET A 323 -17.35 -17.77 -2.36
CA MET A 323 -16.42 -16.82 -2.99
C MET A 323 -17.17 -15.78 -3.84
N VAL A 324 -18.12 -16.23 -4.66
CA VAL A 324 -18.94 -15.35 -5.51
C VAL A 324 -19.81 -14.41 -4.66
N LEU A 325 -20.49 -14.93 -3.64
CA LEU A 325 -21.27 -14.09 -2.72
C LEU A 325 -20.39 -13.02 -2.05
N THR A 326 -19.20 -13.41 -1.58
CA THR A 326 -18.24 -12.48 -0.98
C THR A 326 -17.82 -11.40 -1.97
N LEU A 327 -17.55 -11.77 -3.23
CA LEU A 327 -17.16 -10.84 -4.29
C LEU A 327 -18.20 -9.72 -4.50
N PHE A 328 -19.50 -10.05 -4.45
CA PHE A 328 -20.58 -9.09 -4.64
C PHE A 328 -20.85 -8.21 -3.42
N PHE A 329 -20.73 -8.74 -2.20
CA PHE A 329 -21.19 -8.09 -0.97
C PHE A 329 -20.08 -7.47 -0.11
N SER A 330 -18.79 -7.79 -0.32
CA SER A 330 -17.70 -7.29 0.52
C SER A 330 -17.42 -5.78 0.31
N LYS A 331 -17.55 -5.00 1.40
CA LYS A 331 -17.16 -3.58 1.44
C LYS A 331 -15.64 -3.41 1.59
N LYS A 332 -14.96 -4.31 2.33
CA LYS A 332 -13.51 -4.28 2.57
C LYS A 332 -12.72 -4.44 1.26
N SER A 333 -13.21 -5.25 0.32
CA SER A 333 -12.62 -5.44 -1.01
C SER A 333 -12.50 -4.14 -1.82
N ARG A 334 -13.42 -3.18 -1.65
CA ARG A 334 -13.33 -1.88 -2.32
C ARG A 334 -12.15 -1.08 -1.83
N HIS A 335 -11.92 -1.05 -0.52
CA HIS A 335 -10.84 -0.28 0.09
C HIS A 335 -9.45 -0.77 -0.36
N VAL A 336 -9.25 -2.09 -0.41
CA VAL A 336 -8.02 -2.70 -0.93
C VAL A 336 -7.83 -2.37 -2.41
N THR A 337 -8.92 -2.46 -3.22
CA THR A 337 -8.88 -2.12 -4.65
C THR A 337 -8.50 -0.66 -4.91
N GLU A 338 -9.02 0.28 -4.12
CA GLU A 338 -8.70 1.71 -4.23
C GLU A 338 -7.22 1.99 -3.93
N THR A 339 -6.63 1.29 -2.96
CA THR A 339 -5.20 1.42 -2.63
C THR A 339 -4.32 0.98 -3.80
N GLU A 340 -4.59 -0.18 -4.38
CA GLU A 340 -3.79 -0.71 -5.49
C GLU A 340 -3.96 0.11 -6.76
N LEU A 341 -5.19 0.55 -7.09
CA LEU A 341 -5.46 1.41 -8.23
C LEU A 341 -4.72 2.76 -8.12
N SER A 342 -4.64 3.34 -6.92
CA SER A 342 -3.92 4.60 -6.72
C SER A 342 -2.43 4.47 -6.99
N LEU A 343 -1.79 3.36 -6.55
CA LEU A 343 -0.37 3.08 -6.81
C LEU A 343 -0.07 2.84 -8.29
N ALA A 344 -1.00 2.22 -9.04
CA ALA A 344 -0.86 1.92 -10.47
C ALA A 344 -1.32 3.05 -11.40
N SER A 345 -1.91 4.14 -10.90
CA SER A 345 -2.50 5.22 -11.68
C SER A 345 -1.48 5.95 -12.56
N GLN A 346 -1.93 6.43 -13.74
CA GLN A 346 -1.16 7.30 -14.64
C GLN A 346 -1.32 8.79 -14.30
N HIS A 347 -2.29 9.13 -13.45
CA HIS A 347 -2.59 10.52 -13.11
C HIS A 347 -1.80 10.94 -11.87
N GLU A 348 -1.38 12.17 -11.84
CA GLU A 348 -0.90 12.84 -10.65
C GLU A 348 -2.12 13.19 -9.78
N GLY A 349 -2.14 12.71 -8.55
CA GLY A 349 -3.21 12.93 -7.60
C GLY A 349 -2.66 13.00 -6.17
N ASP A 350 -3.53 13.17 -5.19
CA ASP A 350 -3.14 13.14 -3.78
C ASP A 350 -2.48 11.80 -3.43
N GLU A 351 -1.21 11.86 -3.06
CA GLU A 351 -0.41 10.69 -2.76
C GLU A 351 -0.77 10.14 -1.38
N ARG A 352 -1.13 8.86 -1.33
CA ARG A 352 -1.62 8.17 -0.13
C ARG A 352 -0.52 7.82 0.87
N PHE A 353 0.72 7.73 0.40
CA PHE A 353 1.89 7.34 1.19
C PHE A 353 2.86 8.52 1.33
N GLY A 354 3.42 8.68 2.52
CA GLY A 354 4.52 9.63 2.74
C GLY A 354 5.83 9.16 2.11
N SER A 355 6.86 10.00 2.13
CA SER A 355 8.19 9.63 1.62
C SER A 355 9.03 8.93 2.69
N THR A 356 9.84 7.92 2.28
CA THR A 356 10.79 7.22 3.16
C THR A 356 12.24 7.41 2.70
N PHE A 357 13.20 7.19 3.61
CA PHE A 357 14.62 7.26 3.26
C PHE A 357 14.98 6.24 2.15
N VAL A 358 14.44 5.03 2.23
CA VAL A 358 14.71 3.95 1.27
C VAL A 358 14.19 4.32 -0.12
N SER A 359 12.93 4.80 -0.22
CA SER A 359 12.34 5.19 -1.51
C SER A 359 13.12 6.34 -2.17
N ARG A 360 13.55 7.34 -1.40
CA ARG A 360 14.37 8.44 -1.92
C ARG A 360 15.74 7.96 -2.42
N SER A 361 16.36 7.01 -1.70
CA SER A 361 17.65 6.44 -2.12
C SER A 361 17.53 5.62 -3.40
N LEU A 362 16.45 4.83 -3.53
CA LEU A 362 16.15 4.05 -4.74
C LEU A 362 15.89 4.94 -5.95
N VAL A 363 15.12 6.02 -5.80
CA VAL A 363 14.90 6.99 -6.90
C VAL A 363 16.21 7.63 -7.35
N ARG A 364 17.06 8.05 -6.42
CA ARG A 364 18.37 8.64 -6.78
C ARG A 364 19.27 7.64 -7.50
N ALA A 365 19.32 6.40 -7.02
CA ALA A 365 20.08 5.32 -7.68
C ALA A 365 19.53 5.03 -9.09
N SER A 366 18.20 4.98 -9.24
CA SER A 366 17.55 4.78 -10.54
C SER A 366 17.84 5.92 -11.52
N LEU A 367 17.82 7.17 -11.07
CA LEU A 367 18.15 8.32 -11.89
C LEU A 367 19.65 8.29 -12.32
N ALA A 368 20.56 7.92 -11.42
CA ALA A 368 21.98 7.78 -11.75
C ALA A 368 22.21 6.66 -12.79
N LEU A 369 21.52 5.53 -12.65
CA LEU A 369 21.56 4.44 -13.63
C LEU A 369 20.97 4.87 -14.98
N ASN A 370 19.86 5.61 -14.98
CA ASN A 370 19.25 6.10 -16.21
C ASN A 370 20.16 7.04 -16.99
N THR A 371 20.87 7.96 -16.31
CA THR A 371 21.86 8.83 -16.97
C THR A 371 23.02 8.05 -17.58
N MET A 372 23.43 6.95 -16.95
CA MET A 372 24.46 6.06 -17.46
C MET A 372 23.98 5.28 -18.70
N TRP A 373 22.74 4.78 -18.70
CA TRP A 373 22.16 4.05 -19.83
C TRP A 373 21.84 4.96 -21.02
N THR A 374 21.30 6.15 -20.78
CA THR A 374 21.00 7.11 -21.87
C THR A 374 22.25 7.55 -22.64
N GLY A 375 23.40 7.59 -21.98
CA GLY A 375 24.69 7.84 -22.63
C GLY A 375 25.16 6.74 -23.60
N LEU A 376 24.61 5.52 -23.51
CA LEU A 376 24.94 4.39 -24.38
C LEU A 376 24.04 4.28 -25.62
N ILE A 377 22.90 4.98 -25.64
CA ILE A 377 21.90 4.89 -26.73
C ILE A 377 22.13 6.05 -27.71
N PRO A 378 22.24 5.79 -29.03
CA PRO A 378 22.37 6.85 -30.01
C PRO A 378 21.18 7.83 -29.99
N ASP A 379 21.42 9.13 -30.07
CA ASP A 379 20.42 10.20 -30.00
C ASP A 379 19.21 10.00 -30.94
N ARG A 380 19.44 9.42 -32.13
CA ARG A 380 18.36 9.13 -33.08
C ARG A 380 17.38 8.08 -32.55
N MET A 381 17.90 7.04 -31.92
CA MET A 381 17.04 5.99 -31.32
C MET A 381 16.31 6.53 -30.10
N GLN A 382 16.98 7.32 -29.28
CA GLN A 382 16.37 7.93 -28.10
C GLN A 382 15.19 8.83 -28.49
N LYS A 383 15.34 9.69 -29.49
CA LYS A 383 14.24 10.53 -30.00
C LYS A 383 13.05 9.73 -30.55
N ILE A 384 13.29 8.57 -31.17
CA ILE A 384 12.20 7.68 -31.66
C ILE A 384 11.47 7.06 -30.49
N ILE A 385 12.21 6.57 -29.48
CA ILE A 385 11.64 5.98 -28.26
C ILE A 385 10.82 7.04 -27.52
N ASP A 386 11.37 8.24 -27.28
CA ASP A 386 10.70 9.30 -26.52
C ASP A 386 9.37 9.71 -27.16
N ARG A 387 9.31 9.84 -28.49
CA ARG A 387 8.05 10.07 -29.22
C ARG A 387 6.99 8.98 -29.01
N ARG A 388 7.40 7.72 -28.76
CA ARG A 388 6.45 6.63 -28.49
C ARG A 388 5.88 6.67 -27.09
N PHE A 389 6.64 7.22 -26.14
CA PHE A 389 6.27 7.36 -24.73
C PHE A 389 5.75 8.76 -24.36
N GLU A 390 5.55 9.64 -25.36
CA GLU A 390 4.97 10.96 -25.14
C GLU A 390 3.52 10.85 -24.62
N PRO A 391 3.22 11.36 -23.41
CA PRO A 391 1.90 11.26 -22.82
C PRO A 391 0.89 12.12 -23.59
N LEU A 392 -0.40 11.78 -23.49
CA LEU A 392 -1.47 12.59 -24.02
C LEU A 392 -1.59 13.92 -23.26
N PRO A 393 -1.94 15.03 -23.94
CA PRO A 393 -2.33 16.29 -23.28
C PRO A 393 -3.42 16.04 -22.24
N ALA A 394 -3.45 16.85 -21.17
CA ALA A 394 -4.40 16.67 -20.08
C ALA A 394 -5.87 16.63 -20.54
N GLU A 395 -6.21 17.40 -21.55
CA GLU A 395 -7.56 17.48 -22.16
C GLU A 395 -7.98 16.19 -22.90
N GLU A 396 -7.01 15.44 -23.47
CA GLU A 396 -7.27 14.19 -24.19
C GLU A 396 -7.20 12.95 -23.29
N ARG A 397 -6.78 13.09 -22.02
CA ARG A 397 -6.65 11.97 -21.09
C ARG A 397 -8.02 11.47 -20.64
N SER A 398 -8.20 10.14 -20.66
CA SER A 398 -9.41 9.55 -20.10
C SER A 398 -9.41 9.66 -18.57
N SER A 399 -10.59 9.68 -17.95
CA SER A 399 -10.74 9.64 -16.48
C SER A 399 -10.43 8.26 -15.87
N ALA A 400 -9.89 7.31 -16.64
CA ALA A 400 -9.50 5.99 -16.16
C ALA A 400 -8.10 6.05 -15.54
N PRO A 401 -7.81 5.33 -14.43
CA PRO A 401 -6.49 5.25 -13.82
C PRO A 401 -5.36 4.92 -14.80
N TYR A 402 -5.61 4.09 -15.79
CA TYR A 402 -4.69 3.76 -16.89
C TYR A 402 -5.44 3.25 -18.13
N ASP A 403 -4.73 3.16 -19.27
CA ASP A 403 -5.33 2.81 -20.55
C ASP A 403 -5.59 1.29 -20.72
N MET A 404 -6.39 0.94 -21.74
CA MET A 404 -6.76 -0.45 -22.01
C MET A 404 -5.57 -1.31 -22.46
N ILE A 405 -4.51 -0.74 -23.04
CA ILE A 405 -3.32 -1.51 -23.45
C ILE A 405 -2.62 -2.06 -22.23
N ARG A 406 -2.41 -1.23 -21.19
CA ARG A 406 -1.84 -1.68 -19.93
C ARG A 406 -2.71 -2.74 -19.25
N ALA A 407 -4.04 -2.57 -19.29
CA ALA A 407 -4.95 -3.57 -18.73
C ALA A 407 -4.81 -4.94 -19.40
N VAL A 408 -4.69 -4.99 -20.72
CA VAL A 408 -4.46 -6.24 -21.47
C VAL A 408 -3.12 -6.85 -21.10
N VAL A 409 -2.04 -6.05 -21.05
CA VAL A 409 -0.71 -6.52 -20.65
C VAL A 409 -0.71 -7.12 -19.23
N ASN A 410 -1.31 -6.41 -18.27
CA ASN A 410 -1.37 -6.87 -16.89
C ASN A 410 -2.12 -8.19 -16.76
N LEU A 411 -3.31 -8.30 -17.36
CA LEU A 411 -4.12 -9.53 -17.31
C LEU A 411 -3.42 -10.69 -17.99
N THR A 412 -2.81 -10.46 -19.15
CA THR A 412 -2.10 -11.50 -19.90
C THR A 412 -0.89 -12.02 -19.14
N ALA A 413 -0.01 -11.13 -18.69
CA ALA A 413 1.20 -11.51 -17.99
C ALA A 413 0.89 -12.24 -16.67
N ALA A 414 -0.03 -11.69 -15.86
CA ALA A 414 -0.41 -12.29 -14.59
C ALA A 414 -1.08 -13.66 -14.78
N SER A 415 -2.05 -13.77 -15.69
CA SER A 415 -2.73 -15.04 -15.96
C SER A 415 -1.77 -16.16 -16.40
N ILE A 416 -0.82 -15.84 -17.30
CA ILE A 416 0.17 -16.80 -17.77
C ILE A 416 1.09 -17.25 -16.64
N LEU A 417 1.63 -16.31 -15.86
CA LEU A 417 2.56 -16.63 -14.78
C LEU A 417 1.91 -17.49 -13.69
N ILE A 418 0.68 -17.13 -13.27
CA ILE A 418 -0.04 -17.90 -12.25
C ILE A 418 -0.39 -19.29 -12.78
N ALA A 419 -0.88 -19.40 -14.01
CA ALA A 419 -1.22 -20.69 -14.61
C ALA A 419 0.01 -21.61 -14.78
N ILE A 420 1.19 -21.05 -15.09
CA ILE A 420 2.45 -21.80 -15.10
C ILE A 420 2.75 -22.36 -13.72
N GLY A 421 2.74 -21.52 -12.67
CA GLY A 421 2.97 -21.96 -11.28
C GLY A 421 2.02 -23.07 -10.85
N THR A 422 0.71 -22.86 -11.06
CA THR A 422 -0.33 -23.84 -10.75
C THR A 422 -0.11 -25.19 -11.48
N SER A 423 0.36 -25.14 -12.75
CA SER A 423 0.62 -26.35 -13.54
C SER A 423 1.77 -27.21 -12.97
N TYR A 424 2.69 -26.61 -12.24
CA TYR A 424 3.76 -27.30 -11.51
C TYR A 424 3.41 -27.63 -10.06
N LYS A 425 2.15 -27.44 -9.66
CA LYS A 425 1.68 -27.57 -8.27
C LYS A 425 2.47 -26.70 -7.27
N LEU A 426 3.02 -25.59 -7.74
CA LEU A 426 3.69 -24.60 -6.92
C LEU A 426 2.69 -23.49 -6.57
N PRO A 427 2.28 -23.36 -5.31
CA PRO A 427 1.37 -22.30 -4.88
C PRO A 427 2.11 -20.96 -4.98
N LEU A 428 1.74 -20.16 -5.96
CA LEU A 428 2.24 -18.81 -6.10
C LEU A 428 1.32 -17.82 -5.39
N SER A 429 1.88 -16.71 -4.91
CA SER A 429 1.05 -15.60 -4.44
C SER A 429 0.46 -14.84 -5.63
N THR A 430 -0.83 -15.00 -5.88
CA THR A 430 -1.54 -14.25 -6.93
C THR A 430 -1.45 -12.76 -6.70
N THR A 431 -1.54 -12.30 -5.43
CA THR A 431 -1.39 -10.90 -5.04
C THR A 431 -0.01 -10.35 -5.42
N TYR A 432 1.06 -11.09 -5.12
CA TYR A 432 2.42 -10.64 -5.46
C TYR A 432 2.65 -10.58 -6.97
N VAL A 433 2.20 -11.59 -7.70
CA VAL A 433 2.34 -11.64 -9.16
C VAL A 433 1.58 -10.49 -9.81
N VAL A 434 0.30 -10.31 -9.50
CA VAL A 434 -0.53 -9.26 -10.11
C VAL A 434 -0.02 -7.87 -9.76
N PHE A 435 0.30 -7.63 -8.49
CA PHE A 435 0.84 -6.35 -8.04
C PHE A 435 2.16 -6.02 -8.73
N MET A 436 3.09 -6.97 -8.82
CA MET A 436 4.40 -6.74 -9.44
C MET A 436 4.32 -6.59 -10.95
N VAL A 437 3.42 -7.31 -11.64
CA VAL A 437 3.12 -7.07 -13.07
C VAL A 437 2.59 -5.65 -13.27
N ALA A 438 1.65 -5.19 -12.43
CA ALA A 438 1.09 -3.85 -12.51
C ALA A 438 2.14 -2.76 -12.23
N MET A 439 3.05 -2.98 -11.26
CA MET A 439 4.15 -2.05 -10.97
C MET A 439 5.19 -2.03 -12.09
N GLY A 440 5.57 -3.20 -12.63
CA GLY A 440 6.50 -3.31 -13.76
C GLY A 440 5.95 -2.62 -15.02
N SER A 441 4.69 -2.86 -15.35
CA SER A 441 4.02 -2.20 -16.48
C SER A 441 3.89 -0.68 -16.26
N SER A 442 3.62 -0.23 -15.04
CA SER A 442 3.56 1.18 -14.66
C SER A 442 4.91 1.88 -14.83
N LEU A 443 6.00 1.23 -14.39
CA LEU A 443 7.35 1.74 -14.56
C LEU A 443 7.74 1.83 -16.05
N ALA A 444 7.50 0.75 -16.82
CA ALA A 444 7.81 0.70 -18.25
C ALA A 444 7.03 1.74 -19.06
N ASP A 445 5.83 2.09 -18.63
CA ASP A 445 4.96 3.09 -19.22
C ASP A 445 5.39 4.54 -18.91
N ARG A 446 6.51 4.71 -18.19
CA ARG A 446 7.07 6.00 -17.73
C ARG A 446 6.06 6.85 -16.93
N THR A 447 5.13 6.22 -16.22
CA THR A 447 4.14 6.92 -15.39
C THR A 447 4.68 7.36 -14.04
N TRP A 448 5.87 6.91 -13.67
CA TRP A 448 6.58 7.35 -12.49
C TRP A 448 7.42 8.58 -12.80
N GLY A 449 6.74 9.74 -12.88
CA GLY A 449 7.39 11.03 -13.07
C GLY A 449 8.28 11.41 -11.88
N ARG A 450 9.12 12.42 -12.06
CA ARG A 450 10.05 12.92 -11.02
C ARG A 450 9.31 13.26 -9.72
N GLU A 451 8.10 13.81 -9.83
CA GLU A 451 7.32 14.29 -8.68
C GLU A 451 6.60 13.17 -7.91
N SER A 452 6.14 12.13 -8.60
CA SER A 452 5.39 11.03 -7.97
C SER A 452 6.22 9.81 -7.62
N ALA A 453 7.41 9.64 -8.20
CA ALA A 453 8.23 8.43 -8.09
C ALA A 453 8.55 8.04 -6.64
N VAL A 454 8.93 9.00 -5.79
CA VAL A 454 9.30 8.73 -4.39
C VAL A 454 8.12 8.17 -3.59
N TYR A 455 6.92 8.75 -3.76
CA TYR A 455 5.71 8.33 -3.05
C TYR A 455 5.25 6.95 -3.52
N ARG A 456 5.30 6.68 -4.83
CA ARG A 456 4.94 5.37 -5.40
C ARG A 456 5.89 4.28 -4.95
N ILE A 457 7.20 4.53 -4.98
CA ILE A 457 8.19 3.58 -4.45
C ILE A 457 7.98 3.35 -2.95
N THR A 458 7.63 4.39 -2.17
CA THR A 458 7.29 4.21 -0.75
C THR A 458 6.08 3.29 -0.59
N GLY A 459 5.02 3.47 -1.39
CA GLY A 459 3.85 2.60 -1.38
C GLY A 459 4.20 1.15 -1.74
N VAL A 460 4.99 0.94 -2.80
CA VAL A 460 5.47 -0.39 -3.19
C VAL A 460 6.32 -1.03 -2.08
N MET A 461 7.24 -0.27 -1.47
CA MET A 461 8.07 -0.77 -0.37
C MET A 461 7.24 -1.08 0.89
N ALA A 462 6.20 -0.30 1.19
CA ALA A 462 5.28 -0.59 2.29
C ALA A 462 4.53 -1.92 2.06
N VAL A 463 4.05 -2.16 0.85
CA VAL A 463 3.41 -3.43 0.47
C VAL A 463 4.39 -4.59 0.57
N ILE A 464 5.61 -4.48 0.01
CA ILE A 464 6.65 -5.52 0.09
C ILE A 464 7.04 -5.79 1.56
N SER A 465 7.21 -4.75 2.38
CA SER A 465 7.48 -4.91 3.82
C SER A 465 6.34 -5.65 4.52
N GLY A 466 5.10 -5.35 4.14
CA GLY A 466 3.91 -6.06 4.61
C GLY A 466 3.97 -7.56 4.28
N TRP A 467 4.53 -7.96 3.14
CA TRP A 467 4.69 -9.36 2.75
C TRP A 467 5.63 -10.14 3.69
N PHE A 468 6.76 -9.53 4.07
CA PHE A 468 7.67 -10.13 5.06
C PHE A 468 7.02 -10.23 6.45
N ILE A 469 6.28 -9.20 6.86
CA ILE A 469 5.53 -9.22 8.11
C ILE A 469 4.45 -10.30 8.08
N THR A 470 3.77 -10.52 6.94
CA THR A 470 2.80 -11.60 6.77
C THR A 470 3.45 -12.97 6.94
N ALA A 471 4.61 -13.21 6.33
CA ALA A 471 5.33 -14.48 6.46
C ALA A 471 5.74 -14.75 7.91
N LEU A 472 6.42 -13.79 8.53
CA LEU A 472 6.88 -13.90 9.90
C LEU A 472 5.70 -13.99 10.89
N GLY A 473 4.69 -13.15 10.73
CA GLY A 473 3.49 -13.13 11.57
C GLY A 473 2.69 -14.42 11.45
N GLY A 474 2.48 -14.91 10.21
CA GLY A 474 1.82 -16.20 9.96
C GLY A 474 2.53 -17.36 10.64
N PHE A 475 3.86 -17.41 10.52
CA PHE A 475 4.68 -18.43 11.18
C PHE A 475 4.58 -18.34 12.70
N LEU A 476 4.84 -17.18 13.29
CA LEU A 476 4.90 -17.00 14.75
C LEU A 476 3.53 -17.20 15.42
N ILE A 477 2.46 -16.64 14.85
CA ILE A 477 1.12 -16.77 15.41
C ILE A 477 0.69 -18.24 15.37
N ALA A 478 0.85 -18.91 14.23
CA ALA A 478 0.47 -20.32 14.10
C ALA A 478 1.33 -21.22 15.04
N LEU A 479 2.62 -20.93 15.19
CA LEU A 479 3.49 -21.64 16.13
C LEU A 479 3.00 -21.48 17.58
N CYS A 480 2.77 -20.26 18.04
CA CYS A 480 2.31 -19.99 19.40
C CYS A 480 0.92 -20.61 19.67
N VAL A 481 -0.02 -20.40 18.75
CA VAL A 481 -1.39 -20.92 18.90
C VAL A 481 -1.40 -22.46 18.93
N THR A 482 -0.62 -23.11 18.06
CA THR A 482 -0.54 -24.60 18.02
C THR A 482 0.11 -25.14 19.29
N LEU A 483 1.18 -24.54 19.81
CA LEU A 483 1.78 -24.96 21.09
C LEU A 483 0.78 -24.82 22.24
N LEU A 484 0.04 -23.73 22.31
CA LEU A 484 -1.01 -23.53 23.33
C LEU A 484 -2.12 -24.59 23.23
N LEU A 485 -2.50 -24.97 22.00
CA LEU A 485 -3.51 -26.01 21.77
C LEU A 485 -3.01 -27.39 22.22
N LEU A 486 -1.75 -27.74 21.91
CA LEU A 486 -1.14 -29.04 22.26
C LEU A 486 -0.96 -29.19 23.77
N TRP A 487 -0.57 -28.12 24.49
CA TRP A 487 -0.39 -28.15 25.94
C TRP A 487 -1.68 -28.05 26.72
N GLY A 488 -2.63 -27.18 26.26
CA GLY A 488 -3.85 -26.88 26.99
C GLY A 488 -5.06 -27.76 26.65
N GLY A 489 -4.92 -28.63 25.61
CA GLY A 489 -5.98 -29.57 25.21
C GLY A 489 -7.31 -28.87 24.94
N TRP A 490 -8.43 -29.46 25.38
CA TRP A 490 -9.78 -28.97 25.09
C TRP A 490 -10.09 -27.59 25.68
N ILE A 491 -9.46 -27.22 26.81
CA ILE A 491 -9.65 -25.89 27.44
C ILE A 491 -9.06 -24.81 26.53
N ALA A 492 -7.85 -25.05 26.01
CA ALA A 492 -7.20 -24.13 25.07
C ALA A 492 -7.97 -24.01 23.75
N VAL A 493 -8.52 -25.12 23.24
CA VAL A 493 -9.39 -25.10 22.04
C VAL A 493 -10.58 -24.16 22.25
N ALA A 494 -11.34 -24.35 23.35
CA ALA A 494 -12.51 -23.53 23.64
C ALA A 494 -12.13 -22.05 23.84
N ALA A 495 -11.07 -21.77 24.60
CA ALA A 495 -10.62 -20.42 24.90
C ALA A 495 -10.12 -19.68 23.65
N LEU A 496 -9.30 -20.32 22.81
CA LEU A 496 -8.73 -19.70 21.62
C LEU A 496 -9.75 -19.49 20.50
N VAL A 497 -10.70 -20.44 20.33
CA VAL A 497 -11.83 -20.27 19.39
C VAL A 497 -12.72 -19.11 19.83
N ALA A 498 -13.06 -19.03 21.14
CA ALA A 498 -13.86 -17.93 21.68
C ALA A 498 -13.11 -16.58 21.56
N LEU A 499 -11.80 -16.55 21.84
CA LEU A 499 -10.96 -15.36 21.68
C LEU A 499 -10.92 -14.90 20.20
N CYS A 500 -10.74 -15.83 19.26
CA CYS A 500 -10.73 -15.53 17.84
C CYS A 500 -12.08 -14.93 17.40
N ALA A 501 -13.18 -15.54 17.77
CA ALA A 501 -14.51 -15.03 17.48
C ALA A 501 -14.73 -13.64 18.08
N TRP A 502 -14.31 -13.41 19.32
CA TRP A 502 -14.41 -12.11 19.99
C TRP A 502 -13.57 -11.03 19.28
N LEU A 503 -12.34 -11.35 18.90
CA LEU A 503 -11.45 -10.41 18.18
C LEU A 503 -12.04 -10.01 16.83
N LEU A 504 -12.57 -10.96 16.08
CA LEU A 504 -13.24 -10.70 14.79
C LEU A 504 -14.48 -9.82 14.94
N ILE A 505 -15.33 -10.10 15.94
CA ILE A 505 -16.52 -9.28 16.24
C ILE A 505 -16.09 -7.86 16.65
N ARG A 506 -15.07 -7.74 17.49
CA ARG A 506 -14.54 -6.46 17.94
C ARG A 506 -13.96 -5.65 16.78
N SER A 507 -13.18 -6.27 15.91
CA SER A 507 -12.59 -5.63 14.72
C SER A 507 -13.63 -5.01 13.79
N HIS A 508 -14.83 -5.62 13.73
CA HIS A 508 -15.93 -5.07 12.93
C HIS A 508 -16.71 -3.94 13.63
N ARG A 509 -16.57 -3.78 14.96
CA ARG A 509 -17.28 -2.76 15.74
C ARG A 509 -16.48 -1.50 16.05
N THR A 510 -15.15 -1.57 16.06
CA THR A 510 -14.28 -0.44 16.44
C THR A 510 -14.10 0.53 15.28
N LYS A 511 -14.52 1.79 15.48
CA LYS A 511 -14.06 2.93 14.69
C LYS A 511 -12.69 3.38 15.26
N PRO A 512 -11.73 3.85 14.43
CA PRO A 512 -10.45 4.32 14.96
C PRO A 512 -10.66 5.57 15.81
N GLU A 513 -10.32 5.49 17.10
CA GLU A 513 -10.18 6.65 17.98
C GLU A 513 -8.75 7.21 17.85
N GLU A 514 -8.65 8.53 17.60
CA GLU A 514 -7.40 9.28 17.70
C GLU A 514 -6.96 9.29 19.18
N LYS A 515 -5.79 8.71 19.45
CA LYS A 515 -5.15 8.79 20.76
C LYS A 515 -4.53 10.18 20.95
N ALA A 516 -5.13 11.01 21.78
CA ALA A 516 -4.50 12.19 22.34
C ALA A 516 -3.46 11.76 23.39
N GLY A 517 -2.18 12.06 23.15
CA GLY A 517 -1.10 11.85 24.12
C GLY A 517 -1.22 12.82 25.30
N ALA A 518 -1.09 12.32 26.52
CA ALA A 518 -0.98 13.14 27.71
C ALA A 518 0.41 13.81 27.73
N GLU A 519 0.45 15.14 27.63
CA GLU A 519 1.67 15.94 27.74
C GLU A 519 1.83 16.51 29.14
N GLU A 520 3.07 16.46 29.63
CA GLU A 520 3.48 17.03 30.91
C GLU A 520 3.52 18.55 30.82
N LEU A 521 2.71 19.24 31.64
CA LEU A 521 2.55 20.70 31.64
C LEU A 521 3.73 21.40 32.33
N LEU A 522 4.44 22.27 31.62
CA LEU A 522 5.49 23.14 32.18
C LEU A 522 4.88 24.32 32.96
N VAL A 523 5.28 24.48 34.19
CA VAL A 523 4.80 25.56 35.08
C VAL A 523 5.81 26.70 35.13
N ILE A 524 5.38 27.91 34.81
CA ILE A 524 6.20 29.11 34.94
C ILE A 524 6.34 29.46 36.43
N LYS A 525 7.60 29.71 36.90
CA LYS A 525 7.93 29.98 38.31
C LYS A 525 7.82 31.44 38.72
N ALA A 526 7.24 32.31 37.91
CA ALA A 526 7.09 33.73 38.27
C ALA A 526 6.10 33.95 39.41
N GLU A 527 6.47 34.74 40.43
CA GLU A 527 5.67 34.96 41.64
C GLU A 527 4.81 36.20 41.57
N THR A 528 5.24 37.22 40.83
CA THR A 528 4.51 38.50 40.69
C THR A 528 4.04 38.74 39.26
N PRO A 529 2.96 39.52 39.03
CA PRO A 529 2.48 39.87 37.69
C PRO A 529 3.53 40.58 36.81
N ASP A 530 4.41 41.40 37.42
CA ASP A 530 5.49 42.09 36.70
C ASP A 530 6.59 41.16 36.26
N GLU A 531 6.91 40.14 37.06
CA GLU A 531 7.82 39.06 36.64
C GLU A 531 7.23 38.25 35.48
N VAL A 532 5.93 37.91 35.51
CA VAL A 532 5.25 37.22 34.42
C VAL A 532 5.35 38.04 33.13
N LEU A 533 5.14 39.35 33.21
CA LEU A 533 5.25 40.26 32.06
C LEU A 533 6.67 40.26 31.48
N CYS A 534 7.70 40.42 32.33
CA CYS A 534 9.09 40.45 31.91
C CYS A 534 9.52 39.12 31.26
N VAL A 535 9.12 37.98 31.85
CA VAL A 535 9.36 36.65 31.29
C VAL A 535 8.64 36.49 29.94
N CYS A 536 7.37 36.87 29.87
CA CYS A 536 6.58 36.79 28.64
C CYS A 536 7.22 37.60 27.50
N ILE A 537 7.63 38.83 27.73
CA ILE A 537 8.29 39.69 26.71
C ILE A 537 9.62 39.07 26.29
N GLY A 538 10.45 38.60 27.23
CA GLY A 538 11.72 37.96 26.92
C GLY A 538 11.55 36.70 26.10
N GLU A 539 10.58 35.87 26.42
CA GLU A 539 10.25 34.65 25.64
C GLU A 539 9.70 34.96 24.26
N VAL A 540 8.83 35.94 24.13
CA VAL A 540 8.31 36.40 22.84
C VAL A 540 9.43 36.90 21.95
N CYS A 541 10.31 37.78 22.46
CA CYS A 541 11.48 38.30 21.72
C CYS A 541 12.37 37.15 21.27
N THR A 542 12.74 36.23 22.16
CA THR A 542 13.61 35.10 21.82
C THR A 542 12.97 34.19 20.77
N THR A 543 11.68 33.95 20.88
CA THR A 543 10.95 33.12 19.93
C THR A 543 10.85 33.80 18.55
N MET A 544 10.57 35.09 18.51
CA MET A 544 10.49 35.86 17.25
C MET A 544 11.84 35.96 16.54
N GLU A 545 12.95 36.13 17.27
CA GLU A 545 14.31 36.08 16.69
C GLU A 545 14.62 34.70 16.09
N GLN A 546 14.24 33.64 16.78
CA GLN A 546 14.41 32.27 16.24
C GLN A 546 13.54 32.06 15.01
N VAL A 547 12.29 32.54 14.98
CA VAL A 547 11.38 32.48 13.82
C VAL A 547 12.04 33.15 12.62
N THR A 548 12.52 34.40 12.77
CA THR A 548 13.19 35.15 11.71
C THR A 548 14.39 34.39 11.16
N ARG A 549 15.25 33.90 12.05
CA ARG A 549 16.44 33.15 11.67
C ARG A 549 16.11 31.84 10.93
N ILE A 550 15.12 31.07 11.41
CA ILE A 550 14.72 29.81 10.78
C ILE A 550 14.07 30.07 9.43
N TYR A 551 13.22 31.09 9.31
CA TYR A 551 12.56 31.48 8.07
C TYR A 551 13.58 31.84 6.98
N ASN A 552 14.49 32.78 7.24
CA ASN A 552 15.53 33.22 6.31
C ASN A 552 16.43 32.04 5.89
N ARG A 553 16.95 31.25 6.86
CA ARG A 553 17.78 30.08 6.54
C ARG A 553 17.05 29.02 5.74
N THR A 554 15.74 28.87 5.93
CA THR A 554 14.91 27.93 5.16
C THR A 554 14.83 28.37 3.71
N LEU A 555 14.50 29.63 3.42
CA LEU A 555 14.44 30.15 2.05
C LEU A 555 15.77 30.04 1.33
N VAL A 556 16.88 30.48 1.96
CA VAL A 556 18.21 30.36 1.38
C VAL A 556 18.59 28.90 1.11
N ALA A 557 18.20 27.98 1.99
CA ALA A 557 18.46 26.56 1.80
C ALA A 557 17.59 25.93 0.68
N VAL A 558 16.37 26.41 0.48
CA VAL A 558 15.53 26.05 -0.68
C VAL A 558 16.17 26.51 -1.98
N PHE A 559 16.63 27.76 -2.06
CA PHE A 559 17.27 28.32 -3.25
C PHE A 559 18.56 27.57 -3.65
N LYS A 560 19.29 27.05 -2.66
CA LYS A 560 20.52 26.27 -2.85
C LYS A 560 20.28 24.76 -2.88
N GLU A 561 19.04 24.32 -2.82
CA GLU A 561 18.63 22.90 -2.70
C GLU A 561 19.41 22.15 -1.57
N ASN A 562 19.75 22.86 -0.49
CA ASN A 562 20.57 22.30 0.59
C ASN A 562 19.73 21.50 1.58
N ARG A 563 19.61 20.19 1.30
CA ARG A 563 18.86 19.21 2.10
C ARG A 563 19.27 19.16 3.58
N LYS A 564 20.58 19.26 3.86
CA LYS A 564 21.10 19.14 5.24
C LYS A 564 20.61 20.30 6.11
N VAL A 565 20.75 21.53 5.60
CA VAL A 565 20.28 22.74 6.31
C VAL A 565 18.74 22.71 6.48
N LEU A 566 17.99 22.30 5.44
CA LEU A 566 16.53 22.18 5.56
C LEU A 566 16.10 21.19 6.63
N LYS A 567 16.80 20.06 6.77
CA LYS A 567 16.52 19.09 7.84
C LYS A 567 16.76 19.70 9.23
N GLU A 568 17.82 20.47 9.41
CA GLU A 568 18.09 21.20 10.67
C GLU A 568 16.99 22.24 10.95
N MET A 569 16.52 22.95 9.92
CA MET A 569 15.45 23.96 10.07
C MET A 569 14.12 23.31 10.46
N VAL A 570 13.77 22.14 9.89
CA VAL A 570 12.57 21.38 10.31
C VAL A 570 12.67 20.95 11.77
N GLN A 571 13.83 20.48 12.23
CA GLN A 571 14.00 20.09 13.63
C GLN A 571 13.87 21.30 14.55
N SER A 572 14.48 22.44 14.18
CA SER A 572 14.42 23.67 14.95
C SER A 572 13.01 24.26 15.01
N SER A 573 12.27 24.28 13.88
CA SER A 573 10.90 24.79 13.83
C SER A 573 9.94 23.90 14.61
N ASN A 574 10.10 22.56 14.54
CA ASN A 574 9.30 21.64 15.35
C ASN A 574 9.51 21.87 16.84
N ARG A 575 10.77 21.98 17.28
CA ARG A 575 11.08 22.25 18.69
C ARG A 575 10.47 23.56 19.16
N LEU A 576 10.62 24.63 18.36
CA LEU A 576 10.09 25.94 18.68
C LEU A 576 8.55 25.95 18.80
N PHE A 577 7.87 25.23 17.91
CA PHE A 577 6.42 25.07 17.98
C PHE A 577 5.97 24.27 19.20
N GLU A 578 6.64 23.16 19.53
CA GLU A 578 6.33 22.38 20.73
C GLU A 578 6.51 23.23 22.01
N GLU A 579 7.55 24.03 22.08
CA GLU A 579 7.78 24.95 23.19
C GLU A 579 6.65 25.99 23.31
N ALA A 580 6.23 26.62 22.19
CA ALA A 580 5.13 27.58 22.16
C ALA A 580 3.77 26.91 22.48
N ARG A 581 3.54 25.71 21.96
CA ARG A 581 2.31 24.93 22.22
C ARG A 581 2.22 24.52 23.70
N ASN A 582 3.30 24.07 24.29
CA ASN A 582 3.33 23.67 25.70
C ASN A 582 3.06 24.86 26.61
N ARG A 583 3.54 26.06 26.28
CA ARG A 583 3.19 27.29 26.98
C ARG A 583 1.69 27.60 26.90
N LYS A 584 1.08 27.47 25.71
CA LYS A 584 -0.35 27.65 25.51
C LYS A 584 -1.19 26.70 26.37
N TYR A 585 -0.83 25.42 26.45
CA TYR A 585 -1.55 24.46 27.27
C TYR A 585 -1.22 24.55 28.77
N GLY A 586 0.00 24.99 29.13
CA GLY A 586 0.45 25.20 30.50
C GLY A 586 -0.02 26.52 31.15
N ILE A 587 -0.90 27.28 30.49
CA ILE A 587 -1.29 28.66 30.87
C ILE A 587 -2.12 28.72 32.16
N MET A 588 -2.87 27.70 32.52
CA MET A 588 -3.86 27.72 33.61
C MET A 588 -3.30 28.09 35.00
N PRO A 589 -2.13 27.58 35.46
CA PRO A 589 -1.55 28.00 36.73
C PRO A 589 -1.18 29.47 36.75
N THR A 590 -0.67 30.01 35.65
CA THR A 590 -0.28 31.42 35.51
C THR A 590 -1.51 32.34 35.45
N LEU A 591 -2.56 31.92 34.74
CA LEU A 591 -3.83 32.65 34.71
C LEU A 591 -4.47 32.78 36.10
N ARG A 592 -4.49 31.72 36.90
CA ARG A 592 -5.03 31.76 38.27
C ARG A 592 -4.31 32.80 39.15
N ARG A 593 -3.02 33.01 38.92
CA ARG A 593 -2.25 34.07 39.65
C ARG A 593 -2.53 35.46 39.12
N LEU A 594 -2.66 35.61 37.78
CA LEU A 594 -2.98 36.91 37.14
C LEU A 594 -4.42 37.35 37.41
N GLN A 595 -5.40 36.44 37.47
CA GLN A 595 -6.81 36.73 37.74
C GLN A 595 -7.07 37.29 39.16
N GLN A 596 -6.13 37.09 40.09
CA GLN A 596 -6.18 37.72 41.42
C GLN A 596 -5.90 39.24 41.36
N CYS A 597 -5.35 39.74 40.22
CA CYS A 597 -4.94 41.12 40.07
C CYS A 597 -5.87 41.90 39.08
N ASP A 598 -6.17 41.32 37.90
CA ASP A 598 -7.03 41.92 36.90
C ASP A 598 -7.41 40.91 35.80
N ILE A 599 -8.68 40.89 35.36
CA ILE A 599 -9.21 40.00 34.35
C ILE A 599 -8.61 40.29 32.97
N ASP A 600 -8.45 41.58 32.63
CA ASP A 600 -7.97 42.02 31.31
C ASP A 600 -6.51 41.61 31.09
N THR A 601 -5.65 41.67 32.11
CA THR A 601 -4.27 41.19 32.06
C THR A 601 -4.20 39.70 31.70
N GLY A 602 -5.08 38.88 32.28
CA GLY A 602 -5.19 37.46 31.95
C GLY A 602 -5.63 37.23 30.50
N HIS A 603 -6.57 38.02 30.00
CA HIS A 603 -7.06 37.94 28.62
C HIS A 603 -5.93 38.19 27.60
N PHE A 604 -5.16 39.27 27.77
CA PHE A 604 -4.06 39.60 26.86
C PHE A 604 -2.93 38.57 26.91
N TYR A 605 -2.63 38.01 28.08
CA TYR A 605 -1.66 36.93 28.20
C TYR A 605 -2.05 35.67 27.40
N VAL A 606 -3.34 35.29 27.44
CA VAL A 606 -3.87 34.19 26.62
C VAL A 606 -3.68 34.47 25.13
N GLN A 607 -4.01 35.72 24.70
CA GLN A 607 -3.86 36.11 23.29
C GLN A 607 -2.40 36.07 22.82
N VAL A 608 -1.46 36.58 23.64
CA VAL A 608 -0.02 36.57 23.31
C VAL A 608 0.50 35.13 23.10
N THR A 609 0.18 34.23 24.03
CA THR A 609 0.59 32.84 23.93
C THR A 609 -0.06 32.11 22.75
N ASP A 610 -1.32 32.45 22.43
CA ASP A 610 -2.03 31.90 21.29
C ASP A 610 -1.39 32.34 19.95
N TYR A 611 -1.21 33.67 19.77
CA TYR A 611 -0.58 34.18 18.57
C TYR A 611 0.87 33.72 18.40
N LEU A 612 1.64 33.55 19.48
CA LEU A 612 2.98 33.01 19.42
C LEU A 612 2.99 31.57 18.91
N SER A 613 2.02 30.77 19.38
CA SER A 613 1.83 29.39 18.88
C SER A 613 1.45 29.38 17.39
N GLU A 614 0.58 30.28 16.93
CA GLU A 614 0.18 30.35 15.52
C GLU A 614 1.32 30.85 14.60
N VAL A 615 2.19 31.78 15.06
CA VAL A 615 3.39 32.20 14.33
C VAL A 615 4.33 31.02 14.11
N THR A 616 4.62 30.25 15.17
CA THR A 616 5.51 29.08 15.08
C THR A 616 4.90 27.94 14.25
N LYS A 617 3.57 27.80 14.26
CA LYS A 617 2.85 26.84 13.42
C LYS A 617 2.94 27.19 11.93
N ALA A 618 2.74 28.48 11.57
CA ALA A 618 2.93 28.93 10.20
C ALA A 618 4.36 28.66 9.69
N LEU A 619 5.38 28.83 10.56
CA LEU A 619 6.77 28.48 10.23
C LEU A 619 6.96 26.99 9.93
N ILE A 620 6.29 26.09 10.66
CA ILE A 620 6.31 24.65 10.35
C ILE A 620 5.68 24.37 8.98
N HIS A 621 4.61 25.05 8.64
CA HIS A 621 3.94 24.90 7.35
C HIS A 621 4.81 25.43 6.17
N ILE A 622 5.87 26.17 6.46
CA ILE A 622 6.89 26.54 5.47
C ILE A 622 8.05 25.53 5.47
N THR A 623 8.61 25.22 6.64
CA THR A 623 9.84 24.41 6.74
C THR A 623 9.65 22.95 6.33
N ARG A 624 8.52 22.32 6.72
CA ARG A 624 8.24 20.92 6.38
C ARG A 624 8.02 20.70 4.88
N PRO A 625 7.13 21.47 4.20
CA PRO A 625 7.00 21.35 2.75
C PRO A 625 8.28 21.67 1.99
N ALA A 626 9.04 22.68 2.42
CA ALA A 626 10.31 23.04 1.84
C ALA A 626 11.32 21.89 1.91
N PHE A 627 11.48 21.29 3.08
CA PHE A 627 12.34 20.12 3.25
C PHE A 627 11.81 18.93 2.43
N GLY A 628 10.50 18.63 2.51
CA GLY A 628 9.88 17.53 1.77
C GLY A 628 10.07 17.67 0.26
N HIS A 629 9.98 18.87 -0.28
CA HIS A 629 10.18 19.16 -1.70
C HIS A 629 11.59 18.78 -2.15
N ILE A 630 12.63 19.26 -1.46
CA ILE A 630 14.04 18.99 -1.80
C ILE A 630 14.42 17.55 -1.48
N ASP A 631 13.90 17.00 -0.37
CA ASP A 631 14.21 15.63 0.04
C ASP A 631 13.62 14.57 -0.91
N ASN A 632 12.47 14.88 -1.52
CA ASN A 632 11.83 14.06 -2.54
C ASN A 632 12.39 14.30 -3.96
N ASN A 633 13.44 15.13 -4.09
CA ASN A 633 14.09 15.43 -5.35
C ASN A 633 13.15 16.02 -6.42
N HIS A 634 12.17 16.82 -5.98
CA HIS A 634 11.33 17.59 -6.90
C HIS A 634 12.14 18.65 -7.62
N GLU A 635 11.62 19.15 -8.72
CA GLU A 635 12.25 20.24 -9.49
C GLU A 635 12.35 21.50 -8.64
N GLY A 636 13.52 22.18 -8.68
CA GLY A 636 13.77 23.39 -7.92
C GLY A 636 12.88 24.56 -8.36
N LEU A 637 12.88 25.62 -7.57
CA LEU A 637 12.15 26.86 -7.92
C LEU A 637 12.79 27.53 -9.14
N SER A 638 11.98 28.16 -9.98
CA SER A 638 12.47 28.94 -11.12
C SER A 638 13.22 30.19 -10.65
N LYS A 639 14.07 30.76 -11.53
CA LYS A 639 14.81 31.99 -11.20
C LYS A 639 13.88 33.13 -10.80
N GLU A 640 12.74 33.26 -11.47
CA GLU A 640 11.73 34.30 -11.21
C GLU A 640 11.08 34.08 -9.84
N GLN A 641 10.75 32.84 -9.50
CA GLN A 641 10.19 32.47 -8.18
C GLN A 641 11.18 32.76 -7.06
N ILE A 642 12.48 32.50 -7.29
CA ILE A 642 13.54 32.80 -6.31
C ILE A 642 13.65 34.32 -6.10
N VAL A 643 13.63 35.13 -7.16
CA VAL A 643 13.71 36.60 -7.06
C VAL A 643 12.49 37.16 -6.30
N ASP A 644 11.29 36.67 -6.58
CA ASP A 644 10.06 37.06 -5.87
C ASP A 644 10.16 36.72 -4.37
N LEU A 645 10.61 35.49 -4.02
CA LEU A 645 10.77 35.07 -2.64
C LEU A 645 11.91 35.79 -1.91
N MET A 646 12.98 36.19 -2.59
CA MET A 646 14.03 37.03 -1.98
C MET A 646 13.49 38.41 -1.59
N ARG A 647 12.70 39.05 -2.47
CA ARG A 647 12.06 40.32 -2.17
C ARG A 647 11.10 40.21 -0.97
N VAL A 648 10.33 39.12 -0.90
CA VAL A 648 9.45 38.84 0.24
C VAL A 648 10.25 38.61 1.51
N ASN A 649 11.37 37.86 1.44
CA ASN A 649 12.25 37.60 2.59
C ASN A 649 12.81 38.89 3.19
N ASP A 650 13.32 39.80 2.36
CA ASP A 650 13.90 41.07 2.81
C ASP A 650 12.86 41.91 3.54
N GLN A 651 11.61 41.96 3.04
CA GLN A 651 10.51 42.66 3.68
C GLN A 651 10.08 42.01 5.00
N VAL A 652 10.04 40.66 5.07
CA VAL A 652 9.74 39.90 6.29
C VAL A 652 10.77 40.15 7.36
N GLU A 653 12.06 40.12 7.00
CA GLU A 653 13.18 40.38 7.91
C GLU A 653 13.06 41.78 8.49
N ALA A 654 12.83 42.82 7.66
CA ALA A 654 12.65 44.20 8.10
C ALA A 654 11.46 44.38 9.07
N ILE A 655 10.33 43.68 8.81
CA ILE A 655 9.16 43.71 9.70
C ILE A 655 9.48 43.05 11.04
N PHE A 656 10.11 41.90 11.03
CA PHE A 656 10.44 41.17 12.25
C PHE A 656 11.50 41.87 13.09
N ASP A 657 12.49 42.50 12.47
CA ASP A 657 13.48 43.31 13.17
C ASP A 657 12.81 44.49 13.87
N LYS A 658 11.87 45.15 13.19
CA LYS A 658 11.12 46.26 13.81
C LYS A 658 10.23 45.78 14.97
N ILE A 659 9.53 44.63 14.80
CA ILE A 659 8.74 44.02 15.86
C ILE A 659 9.60 43.68 17.07
N ASN A 660 10.75 43.04 16.85
CA ASN A 660 11.68 42.66 17.92
C ASN A 660 12.25 43.87 18.66
N ASP A 661 12.57 44.94 17.93
CA ASP A 661 13.03 46.21 18.52
C ASP A 661 11.97 46.83 19.43
N MET A 662 10.73 46.94 18.95
CA MET A 662 9.61 47.44 19.71
C MET A 662 9.32 46.61 20.98
N LEU A 663 9.39 45.28 20.87
CA LEU A 663 9.21 44.39 21.99
C LEU A 663 10.33 44.51 23.04
N ARG A 664 11.59 44.69 22.62
CA ARG A 664 12.77 44.87 23.50
C ARG A 664 12.72 46.22 24.21
N THR A 665 12.46 47.28 23.47
CA THR A 665 12.42 48.67 24.00
C THR A 665 11.15 48.96 24.80
N LYS A 666 10.12 48.11 24.65
CA LYS A 666 8.77 48.32 25.18
C LYS A 666 8.15 49.62 24.69
N ASP A 667 8.61 50.16 23.55
CA ASP A 667 8.10 51.34 22.88
C ASP A 667 7.30 50.92 21.64
N PHE A 668 6.01 51.24 21.64
CA PHE A 668 5.07 50.88 20.58
C PHE A 668 4.62 52.10 19.75
N SER A 669 5.36 53.22 19.83
CA SER A 669 5.09 54.43 19.06
C SER A 669 5.05 54.21 17.55
N ASP A 670 5.85 53.25 17.04
CA ASP A 670 5.99 52.94 15.62
C ASP A 670 5.03 51.84 15.14
N LEU A 671 3.97 51.51 15.85
CA LEU A 671 3.00 50.47 15.50
C LEU A 671 2.40 50.70 14.10
N ASP A 672 2.05 51.95 13.77
CA ASP A 672 1.48 52.32 12.47
C ASP A 672 2.49 52.05 11.32
N MET A 673 3.78 52.26 11.56
CA MET A 673 4.85 51.93 10.59
C MET A 673 4.90 50.42 10.29
N VAL A 674 4.74 49.56 11.31
CA VAL A 674 4.67 48.13 11.10
C VAL A 674 3.44 47.73 10.28
N LEU A 675 2.30 48.42 10.46
CA LEU A 675 1.09 48.21 9.67
C LEU A 675 1.30 48.59 8.20
N GLU A 676 1.98 49.71 7.92
CA GLU A 676 2.30 50.12 6.57
C GLU A 676 3.28 49.13 5.89
N MET A 677 4.32 48.71 6.60
CA MET A 677 5.27 47.69 6.10
C MET A 677 4.57 46.37 5.76
N ARG A 678 3.63 45.92 6.61
CA ARG A 678 2.81 44.74 6.37
C ARG A 678 1.97 44.88 5.09
N ASP A 679 1.28 46.02 4.90
CA ASP A 679 0.40 46.23 3.75
C ASP A 679 1.22 46.22 2.46
N LYS A 680 2.40 46.82 2.44
CA LYS A 680 3.34 46.78 1.33
C LYS A 680 3.82 45.36 1.02
N LEU A 681 4.11 44.54 2.07
CA LEU A 681 4.46 43.14 1.90
C LEU A 681 3.27 42.35 1.31
N PHE A 682 2.04 42.60 1.76
CA PHE A 682 0.86 41.91 1.26
C PHE A 682 0.61 42.21 -0.22
N ASP A 683 0.82 43.44 -0.66
CA ASP A 683 0.77 43.82 -2.07
C ASP A 683 1.82 43.06 -2.88
N THR A 684 3.06 42.98 -2.36
CA THR A 684 4.14 42.23 -2.98
C THR A 684 3.79 40.73 -3.13
N ILE A 685 3.20 40.13 -2.08
CA ILE A 685 2.75 38.73 -2.10
C ILE A 685 1.61 38.52 -3.12
N VAL A 686 0.63 39.45 -3.18
CA VAL A 686 -0.47 39.38 -4.16
C VAL A 686 0.07 39.46 -5.59
N GLU A 687 1.02 40.33 -5.85
CA GLU A 687 1.66 40.46 -7.17
C GLU A 687 2.42 39.15 -7.53
N ALA A 688 3.15 38.59 -6.58
CA ALA A 688 3.89 37.34 -6.76
C ALA A 688 2.93 36.16 -7.06
N ILE A 689 1.79 36.08 -6.36
CA ILE A 689 0.76 35.06 -6.64
C ILE A 689 0.15 35.26 -8.04
N LYS A 690 -0.21 36.49 -8.42
CA LYS A 690 -0.73 36.79 -9.76
C LYS A 690 0.28 36.45 -10.85
N SER A 691 1.55 36.76 -10.65
CA SER A 691 2.65 36.42 -11.57
C SER A 691 2.79 34.91 -11.72
N GLN A 692 2.67 34.16 -10.63
CA GLN A 692 2.72 32.69 -10.67
C GLN A 692 1.54 32.09 -11.44
N LEU A 693 0.33 32.60 -11.25
CA LEU A 693 -0.85 32.15 -11.99
C LEU A 693 -0.70 32.40 -13.51
N ARG A 694 -0.09 33.53 -13.90
CA ARG A 694 0.22 33.82 -15.31
C ARG A 694 1.28 32.84 -15.87
N ARG A 695 2.31 32.50 -15.06
CA ARG A 695 3.35 31.52 -15.44
C ARG A 695 2.73 30.12 -15.67
N ILE A 696 1.85 29.67 -14.78
CA ILE A 696 1.16 28.37 -14.90
C ILE A 696 0.28 28.32 -16.17
N ASN A 697 -0.41 29.43 -16.50
CA ASN A 697 -1.23 29.49 -17.70
C ASN A 697 -0.42 29.58 -19.00
N GLY A 698 0.80 30.14 -18.96
CA GLY A 698 1.67 30.32 -20.11
C GLY A 698 2.59 29.14 -20.44
N ASP A 699 2.85 28.26 -19.48
CA ASP A 699 3.74 27.11 -19.65
C ASP A 699 3.12 25.83 -19.04
N PRO A 700 2.51 24.97 -19.88
CA PRO A 700 1.95 23.70 -19.42
C PRO A 700 2.98 22.71 -18.85
N ALA A 701 4.27 22.95 -19.08
CA ALA A 701 5.37 22.12 -18.56
C ALA A 701 5.90 22.59 -17.20
N ALA A 702 5.37 23.71 -16.66
CA ALA A 702 5.80 24.21 -15.35
C ALA A 702 5.56 23.17 -14.26
N SER A 703 6.57 22.96 -13.41
CA SER A 703 6.48 21.99 -12.31
C SER A 703 5.34 22.34 -11.34
N THR A 704 4.35 21.47 -11.27
CA THR A 704 3.20 21.61 -10.38
C THR A 704 3.63 21.65 -8.91
N ARG A 705 4.62 20.82 -8.52
CA ARG A 705 5.09 20.73 -7.13
C ARG A 705 5.90 21.94 -6.70
N ALA A 706 6.74 22.48 -7.59
CA ALA A 706 7.46 23.74 -7.34
C ALA A 706 6.47 24.91 -7.20
N SER A 707 5.44 24.97 -8.05
CA SER A 707 4.38 25.98 -7.97
C SER A 707 3.60 25.89 -6.66
N VAL A 708 3.24 24.67 -6.22
CA VAL A 708 2.55 24.46 -4.93
C VAL A 708 3.44 24.89 -3.76
N LEU A 709 4.73 24.51 -3.74
CA LEU A 709 5.66 24.94 -2.70
C LEU A 709 5.75 26.47 -2.65
N TYR A 710 5.93 27.12 -3.80
CA TYR A 710 6.03 28.55 -3.91
C TYR A 710 4.79 29.28 -3.36
N LEU A 711 3.59 28.85 -3.77
CA LEU A 711 2.33 29.40 -3.27
C LEU A 711 2.12 29.12 -1.78
N THR A 712 2.53 27.95 -1.29
CA THR A 712 2.46 27.61 0.13
C THR A 712 3.35 28.54 0.95
N ILE A 713 4.60 28.78 0.52
CA ILE A 713 5.50 29.72 1.21
C ILE A 713 4.89 31.11 1.28
N LEU A 714 4.35 31.64 0.17
CA LEU A 714 3.73 32.96 0.15
C LEU A 714 2.52 33.09 1.09
N ASN A 715 1.61 32.10 1.06
CA ASN A 715 0.42 32.11 1.89
C ASN A 715 0.74 31.96 3.38
N GLU A 716 1.64 31.06 3.73
CA GLU A 716 2.04 30.85 5.12
C GLU A 716 2.87 32.03 5.66
N THR A 717 3.67 32.69 4.80
CA THR A 717 4.35 33.95 5.14
C THR A 717 3.33 35.04 5.48
N LYS A 718 2.27 35.20 4.68
CA LYS A 718 1.19 36.13 4.96
C LYS A 718 0.53 35.82 6.30
N THR A 719 0.24 34.56 6.58
CA THR A 719 -0.35 34.10 7.86
C THR A 719 0.59 34.42 9.02
N MET A 720 1.87 34.10 8.90
CA MET A 720 2.89 34.32 9.91
C MET A 720 3.01 35.80 10.29
N ILE A 721 3.06 36.71 9.31
CA ILE A 721 3.12 38.17 9.54
C ILE A 721 1.84 38.69 10.17
N LEU A 722 0.65 38.19 9.76
CA LEU A 722 -0.60 38.56 10.36
C LEU A 722 -0.67 38.22 11.86
N GLN A 723 -0.20 37.02 12.21
CA GLN A 723 -0.17 36.57 13.60
C GLN A 723 0.89 37.31 14.43
N ALA A 724 2.07 37.59 13.84
CA ALA A 724 3.10 38.40 14.50
C ALA A 724 2.62 39.82 14.81
N ARG A 725 1.86 40.45 13.89
CA ARG A 725 1.23 41.75 14.14
C ARG A 725 0.17 41.68 15.24
N ASN A 726 -0.66 40.64 15.25
CA ASN A 726 -1.67 40.44 16.30
C ASN A 726 -1.01 40.24 17.67
N LEU A 727 0.08 39.47 17.70
CA LEU A 727 0.92 39.27 18.89
C LEU A 727 1.46 40.63 19.40
N LEU A 728 2.05 41.46 18.53
CA LEU A 728 2.57 42.77 18.87
C LEU A 728 1.47 43.67 19.48
N LYS A 729 0.29 43.69 18.85
CA LYS A 729 -0.88 44.48 19.33
C LYS A 729 -1.37 43.99 20.67
N SER A 730 -1.48 42.69 20.89
CA SER A 730 -1.88 42.11 22.18
C SER A 730 -0.84 42.37 23.27
N GLN A 731 0.45 42.36 22.93
CA GLN A 731 1.53 42.71 23.84
C GLN A 731 1.49 44.21 24.22
N HIS A 732 1.18 45.09 23.28
CA HIS A 732 0.98 46.50 23.53
C HIS A 732 -0.18 46.76 24.54
N TYR A 733 -1.36 46.15 24.29
CA TYR A 733 -2.49 46.25 25.22
C TYR A 733 -2.22 45.63 26.58
N PHE A 734 -1.46 44.55 26.63
CA PHE A 734 -1.03 43.92 27.87
C PHE A 734 -0.18 44.88 28.73
N LEU A 735 0.65 45.73 28.10
CA LEU A 735 1.44 46.77 28.78
C LEU A 735 0.60 47.99 29.16
N GLU A 736 -0.35 48.41 28.32
CA GLU A 736 -1.21 49.58 28.60
C GLU A 736 -2.21 49.31 29.72
N SER A 737 -2.79 48.11 29.83
CA SER A 737 -3.74 47.74 30.89
C SER A 737 -3.14 47.80 32.30
N ARG A 738 -1.81 48.02 32.40
CA ARG A 738 -1.09 48.15 33.66
C ARG A 738 -0.52 49.52 33.98
N LYS A 739 -0.64 50.48 33.04
CA LYS A 739 -0.38 51.88 33.32
C LYS A 739 -1.63 52.54 33.93
#